data_72134e044541d38f7e3be9cb8e12eaef
#
_entry.id   72134e044541d38f7e3be9cb8e12eaef
#
_cell.length_a   1.000
_cell.length_b   1.000
_cell.length_c   1.000
_cell.angle_alpha   90.00
_cell.angle_beta   90.00
_cell.angle_gamma   90.00
#
_symmetry.space_group_name_H-M   'P 1'
#
loop_
_entity.id
_entity.type
_entity.pdbx_description
1 polymer ?
#
loop_
_entity_poly.entity_id
_entity_poly.type
_entity_poly.pdbx_seq_one_letter_code
_entity_poly.pdbx_strand_id
1 'polypeptide(L)'
;MKNGDNFMKNKQISIKMSDYFQINKPNYTYLRLIPSTSVKNNKACDIAEIINGIYVNINERFKRKNKGFSYDLPSKVMFIIDINKYNADFYLVIPSLHVKEFNQKLTEVFGKITIEEVDSIKGIRNDCTKYGLSYAKDDSLSLCVDKRDNDLLSANLSVMDVLQDKDRVVILYNFIPQSKMALNSWRQYHINMMKEYQEGKSLDKSLTFNKVMISIGSLLFDTIDTIINSIRWAFGQKESNEDLMKRFVPVQELTKATTKKENAKILKTQIMICSESSDLAREKENAKTMINTFSVVGNSADNKLMAREIKNKASKKSIGIKKKHTINIEKNKVEEKTEYMNIEKLSFENEICKMSYDEVGANFIALPGKTIIEDHKLEAVKHNETTVPEELQGGKVRYGTNIYRGYTTTVTTSTDEDAACMPEVVMAKMGGGKTSLFENRGVDAVNSGDGLIVIDFIKNCEMSDNIIRIIDKDKVAVINFADFMCQEGFGFNEINMIRDIDNHMSRYECAVLQNAQITQFIDSLGDEEFSASMGRYLDAACTAVLIHENKSIKDVVRCLEDFRTRKEYMDMLREFKEGMPEQYQELIEEDLNALEELNEYKEIKSSGKKTGEFEISGTAINKISGIISRISMLKKNPALKFMYIRSPKNNINLSELMQQGKAIFFKLPQNRFSSPHVKNIMVSYLFSKIMIASEIRSEVYKNEKLRTVHVICDEIQQARGSFANIGEMCYQMRKFRVKLILSTHNFQKIAPIKDILIDAGSSIVMLKGSSVKDFEVLKDEFEKFGFTKEDLVSLSHTDKYKALCLIATKRGRHGCIVELPKPVKNKIELQNVVDVDFKSKTKIS
;
A
#
# COMPACT_ATOMS: atom_id res chain seq x y z
N MET A 1 43.11 -17.33 -80.50
CA MET A 1 42.23 -16.20 -80.29
C MET A 1 40.84 -16.70 -80.17
N LYS A 2 40.29 -16.78 -78.97
CA LYS A 2 38.87 -16.99 -78.67
C LYS A 2 38.57 -16.18 -77.44
N ASN A 3 37.87 -15.07 -77.62
CA ASN A 3 37.30 -14.26 -76.54
C ASN A 3 36.13 -15.02 -75.98
N GLY A 4 36.15 -15.27 -74.66
CA GLY A 4 35.01 -15.82 -73.94
C GLY A 4 34.31 -14.71 -73.19
N ASP A 5 33.10 -14.37 -73.67
CA ASP A 5 32.23 -13.49 -72.98
C ASP A 5 31.69 -14.17 -71.71
N ASN A 6 32.10 -13.70 -70.54
CA ASN A 6 31.53 -14.02 -69.27
C ASN A 6 30.28 -13.14 -69.04
N PHE A 7 29.17 -13.57 -69.49
CA PHE A 7 27.86 -13.03 -69.06
C PHE A 7 27.65 -13.39 -67.61
N MET A 8 27.84 -12.41 -66.71
CA MET A 8 27.34 -12.56 -65.33
C MET A 8 25.82 -12.74 -65.37
N LYS A 9 25.36 -13.97 -65.11
CA LYS A 9 23.93 -14.23 -64.82
C LYS A 9 23.56 -13.52 -63.50
N ASN A 10 22.89 -12.38 -63.63
CA ASN A 10 22.22 -11.75 -62.48
C ASN A 10 21.17 -12.71 -61.93
N LYS A 11 21.48 -13.35 -60.81
CA LYS A 11 20.55 -14.13 -60.06
C LYS A 11 19.45 -13.20 -59.52
N GLN A 12 18.30 -13.14 -60.16
CA GLN A 12 17.13 -12.47 -59.66
C GLN A 12 16.70 -13.18 -58.41
N ILE A 13 17.00 -12.56 -57.26
CA ILE A 13 16.52 -13.02 -55.94
C ILE A 13 15.13 -12.44 -55.78
N SER A 14 14.09 -13.27 -55.91
CA SER A 14 12.72 -12.90 -55.58
C SER A 14 12.54 -12.99 -54.06
N ILE A 15 12.42 -11.87 -53.39
CA ILE A 15 12.12 -11.77 -51.95
C ILE A 15 10.61 -11.58 -51.87
N LYS A 16 9.94 -12.36 -50.97
CA LYS A 16 8.53 -12.11 -50.67
C LYS A 16 8.39 -10.69 -50.15
N MET A 17 7.33 -9.99 -50.61
CA MET A 17 7.07 -8.60 -50.18
C MET A 17 6.95 -8.46 -48.65
N SER A 18 6.47 -9.50 -47.96
CA SER A 18 6.40 -9.59 -46.49
C SER A 18 7.78 -9.62 -45.81
N ASP A 19 8.80 -10.14 -46.49
CA ASP A 19 10.16 -10.25 -45.94
C ASP A 19 10.96 -8.98 -46.20
N TYR A 20 10.54 -8.21 -47.22
CA TYR A 20 11.17 -6.94 -47.61
C TYR A 20 10.58 -5.73 -46.88
N PHE A 21 9.30 -5.79 -46.54
CA PHE A 21 8.56 -4.73 -45.85
C PHE A 21 7.87 -5.23 -44.60
N GLN A 22 8.41 -4.85 -43.43
CA GLN A 22 7.86 -5.22 -42.11
C GLN A 22 7.00 -4.07 -41.56
N ILE A 23 5.74 -4.36 -41.25
CA ILE A 23 4.84 -3.42 -40.58
C ILE A 23 4.83 -3.73 -39.07
N ASN A 24 5.30 -2.81 -38.27
CA ASN A 24 5.28 -2.93 -36.80
C ASN A 24 4.05 -2.23 -36.26
N LYS A 25 3.32 -2.94 -35.38
CA LYS A 25 2.18 -2.36 -34.64
C LYS A 25 2.69 -1.82 -33.31
N PRO A 26 2.17 -0.66 -32.83
CA PRO A 26 2.52 -0.18 -31.49
C PRO A 26 1.96 -1.13 -30.43
N ASN A 27 2.74 -1.33 -29.36
CA ASN A 27 2.27 -2.02 -28.16
C ASN A 27 1.51 -1.02 -27.31
N TYR A 28 0.40 -1.48 -26.74
CA TYR A 28 -0.47 -0.67 -25.89
C TYR A 28 -0.47 -1.22 -24.46
N THR A 29 -0.51 -0.30 -23.49
CA THR A 29 -0.78 -0.58 -22.09
C THR A 29 -2.16 -0.08 -21.74
N TYR A 30 -2.88 -0.85 -20.94
CA TYR A 30 -4.24 -0.55 -20.50
C TYR A 30 -4.18 -0.03 -19.06
N LEU A 31 -4.59 1.21 -18.86
CA LEU A 31 -4.66 1.85 -17.56
C LEU A 31 -6.12 1.96 -17.12
N ARG A 32 -6.49 1.32 -16.02
CA ARG A 32 -7.76 1.52 -15.35
C ARG A 32 -7.64 2.72 -14.42
N LEU A 33 -8.55 3.68 -14.56
CA LEU A 33 -8.56 4.91 -13.78
C LEU A 33 -9.66 4.84 -12.72
N ILE A 34 -9.27 4.81 -11.46
CA ILE A 34 -10.21 4.84 -10.34
C ILE A 34 -10.24 6.26 -9.78
N PRO A 35 -11.37 6.98 -9.92
CA PRO A 35 -11.49 8.35 -9.47
C PRO A 35 -11.59 8.45 -7.94
N SER A 36 -11.25 9.61 -7.37
CA SER A 36 -11.59 9.94 -5.99
C SER A 36 -12.68 11.01 -5.94
N THR A 37 -13.33 11.15 -4.79
CA THR A 37 -14.34 12.19 -4.57
C THR A 37 -13.80 13.62 -4.73
N SER A 38 -12.48 13.80 -4.77
CA SER A 38 -11.81 15.11 -4.93
C SER A 38 -11.41 15.44 -6.37
N VAL A 39 -11.75 14.60 -7.36
CA VAL A 39 -11.42 14.81 -8.78
C VAL A 39 -11.98 16.13 -9.28
N LYS A 40 -11.14 16.89 -9.99
CA LYS A 40 -11.51 18.12 -10.69
C LYS A 40 -11.07 18.01 -12.15
N ASN A 41 -12.01 18.22 -13.06
CA ASN A 41 -11.77 18.10 -14.52
C ASN A 41 -11.28 19.42 -15.17
N ASN A 42 -10.89 20.44 -14.38
CA ASN A 42 -10.63 21.79 -14.89
C ASN A 42 -9.43 21.89 -15.85
N LYS A 43 -8.47 20.99 -15.75
CA LYS A 43 -7.26 20.97 -16.56
C LYS A 43 -7.20 19.79 -17.54
N ALA A 44 -8.33 19.16 -17.82
CA ALA A 44 -8.36 17.97 -18.70
C ALA A 44 -7.87 18.25 -20.14
N CYS A 45 -7.91 19.51 -20.59
CA CYS A 45 -7.32 19.93 -21.87
C CYS A 45 -5.80 19.67 -21.96
N ASP A 46 -5.07 19.65 -20.83
CA ASP A 46 -3.64 19.35 -20.81
C ASP A 46 -3.34 17.90 -21.22
N ILE A 47 -4.29 16.97 -21.01
CA ILE A 47 -4.16 15.58 -21.47
C ILE A 47 -4.19 15.52 -23.00
N ALA A 48 -5.03 16.35 -23.66
CA ALA A 48 -5.07 16.45 -25.11
C ALA A 48 -3.72 16.95 -25.69
N GLU A 49 -3.01 17.80 -24.95
CA GLU A 49 -1.67 18.27 -25.35
C GLU A 49 -0.65 17.14 -25.34
N ILE A 50 -0.60 16.33 -24.30
CA ILE A 50 0.30 15.16 -24.24
C ILE A 50 -0.07 14.13 -25.30
N ILE A 51 -1.36 13.88 -25.55
CA ILE A 51 -1.79 12.99 -26.61
C ILE A 51 -1.22 13.43 -27.96
N ASN A 52 -1.22 14.72 -28.23
CA ASN A 52 -0.64 15.21 -29.49
C ASN A 52 0.91 15.16 -29.49
N GLY A 53 1.54 15.23 -28.28
CA GLY A 53 2.99 15.14 -28.12
C GLY A 53 3.58 13.79 -28.54
N ILE A 54 2.79 12.70 -28.51
CA ILE A 54 3.28 11.37 -28.94
C ILE A 54 3.36 11.22 -30.48
N TYR A 55 3.11 12.27 -31.27
CA TYR A 55 3.21 12.21 -32.72
C TYR A 55 4.63 11.98 -33.19
N VAL A 56 4.84 10.93 -33.97
CA VAL A 56 6.12 10.63 -34.61
C VAL A 56 5.99 10.87 -36.12
N ASN A 57 6.95 11.61 -36.71
CA ASN A 57 6.94 11.91 -38.13
C ASN A 57 7.01 10.64 -38.99
N ILE A 58 6.43 10.68 -40.17
CA ILE A 58 6.44 9.55 -41.08
C ILE A 58 7.87 9.11 -41.46
N ASN A 59 8.80 10.07 -41.58
CA ASN A 59 10.22 9.79 -41.87
C ASN A 59 10.91 9.01 -40.73
N GLU A 60 10.53 9.26 -39.47
CA GLU A 60 11.07 8.57 -38.30
C GLU A 60 10.44 7.19 -38.13
N ARG A 61 9.19 7.02 -38.59
CA ARG A 61 8.48 5.74 -38.55
C ARG A 61 8.94 4.79 -39.65
N PHE A 62 9.53 5.32 -40.73
CA PHE A 62 10.05 4.54 -41.86
C PHE A 62 11.53 4.29 -41.63
N LYS A 63 11.92 3.07 -41.36
CA LYS A 63 13.29 2.68 -40.99
C LYS A 63 13.85 1.68 -42.00
N ARG A 64 15.08 1.91 -42.44
CA ARG A 64 15.82 0.94 -43.26
C ARG A 64 16.49 -0.08 -42.36
N LYS A 65 16.20 -1.37 -42.52
CA LYS A 65 16.84 -2.49 -41.82
C LYS A 65 17.56 -3.39 -42.81
N ASN A 66 18.88 -3.52 -42.72
CA ASN A 66 19.72 -4.39 -43.56
C ASN A 66 19.30 -4.51 -45.02
N LYS A 67 18.47 -5.51 -45.36
CA LYS A 67 17.98 -5.75 -46.76
C LYS A 67 16.48 -5.44 -46.94
N GLY A 68 15.86 -4.71 -46.00
CA GLY A 68 14.45 -4.39 -46.08
C GLY A 68 14.09 -3.07 -45.41
N PHE A 69 12.82 -2.77 -45.36
CA PHE A 69 12.26 -1.61 -44.69
C PHE A 69 11.29 -2.02 -43.59
N SER A 70 11.26 -1.27 -42.49
CA SER A 70 10.20 -1.42 -41.47
C SER A 70 9.43 -0.10 -41.35
N TYR A 71 8.13 -0.22 -41.18
CA TYR A 71 7.25 0.91 -40.97
C TYR A 71 6.47 0.74 -39.68
N ASP A 72 6.65 1.68 -38.75
CA ASP A 72 5.93 1.71 -37.52
C ASP A 72 4.56 2.40 -37.76
N LEU A 73 3.46 1.69 -37.46
CA LEU A 73 2.12 2.26 -37.58
C LEU A 73 1.94 3.44 -36.61
N PRO A 74 1.14 4.44 -36.94
CA PRO A 74 0.90 5.58 -36.08
C PRO A 74 0.23 5.13 -34.77
N SER A 75 0.72 5.65 -33.67
CA SER A 75 0.11 5.45 -32.35
C SER A 75 -1.16 6.27 -32.19
N LYS A 76 -2.08 5.76 -31.40
CA LYS A 76 -3.31 6.44 -30.97
C LYS A 76 -3.47 6.30 -29.47
N VAL A 77 -4.30 7.14 -28.88
CA VAL A 77 -4.73 7.01 -27.47
C VAL A 77 -6.22 6.81 -27.46
N MET A 78 -6.71 5.90 -26.63
CA MET A 78 -8.15 5.68 -26.47
C MET A 78 -8.55 5.92 -25.02
N PHE A 79 -9.61 6.70 -24.82
CA PHE A 79 -10.30 6.81 -23.55
C PHE A 79 -11.61 6.04 -23.65
N ILE A 80 -11.89 5.16 -22.69
CA ILE A 80 -12.99 4.21 -22.74
C ILE A 80 -13.80 4.33 -21.47
N ILE A 81 -15.12 4.41 -21.60
CA ILE A 81 -16.06 4.33 -20.50
C ILE A 81 -16.89 3.06 -20.71
N ASP A 82 -16.76 2.10 -19.82
CA ASP A 82 -17.45 0.82 -19.85
C ASP A 82 -18.56 0.80 -18.79
N ILE A 83 -19.79 0.86 -19.22
CA ILE A 83 -20.97 1.10 -18.37
C ILE A 83 -21.83 -0.16 -18.32
N ASN A 84 -22.14 -0.61 -17.12
CA ASN A 84 -23.16 -1.62 -16.85
C ASN A 84 -24.13 -1.12 -15.78
N LYS A 85 -25.14 -1.89 -15.44
CA LYS A 85 -26.15 -1.51 -14.44
C LYS A 85 -25.59 -1.11 -13.07
N TYR A 86 -24.46 -1.69 -12.66
CA TYR A 86 -23.95 -1.61 -11.28
C TYR A 86 -22.68 -0.77 -11.15
N ASN A 87 -21.96 -0.56 -12.27
CA ASN A 87 -20.68 0.15 -12.24
C ASN A 87 -20.36 0.77 -13.59
N ALA A 88 -19.47 1.76 -13.57
CA ALA A 88 -18.83 2.33 -14.74
C ALA A 88 -17.32 2.33 -14.55
N ASP A 89 -16.60 1.67 -15.43
CA ASP A 89 -15.14 1.59 -15.43
C ASP A 89 -14.54 2.54 -16.47
N PHE A 90 -13.46 3.19 -16.09
CA PHE A 90 -12.74 4.17 -16.92
C PHE A 90 -11.38 3.63 -17.29
N TYR A 91 -11.08 3.57 -18.59
CA TYR A 91 -9.78 3.07 -19.07
C TYR A 91 -9.12 4.08 -20.00
N LEU A 92 -7.80 4.16 -19.90
CA LEU A 92 -6.96 4.86 -20.88
C LEU A 92 -6.01 3.86 -21.53
N VAL A 93 -6.09 3.72 -22.84
CA VAL A 93 -5.21 2.84 -23.65
C VAL A 93 -4.17 3.70 -24.33
N ILE A 94 -2.91 3.49 -24.00
CA ILE A 94 -1.78 4.31 -24.43
C ILE A 94 -0.64 3.46 -24.96
N PRO A 95 0.22 4.00 -25.84
CA PRO A 95 1.43 3.31 -26.23
C PRO A 95 2.36 3.09 -25.06
N SER A 96 2.87 1.85 -24.90
CA SER A 96 3.65 1.43 -23.72
C SER A 96 4.90 2.28 -23.44
N LEU A 97 5.45 2.93 -24.47
CA LEU A 97 6.61 3.83 -24.33
C LEU A 97 6.31 5.10 -23.52
N HIS A 98 5.06 5.53 -23.44
CA HIS A 98 4.65 6.80 -22.85
C HIS A 98 3.90 6.67 -21.51
N VAL A 99 3.90 5.47 -20.89
CA VAL A 99 3.16 5.20 -19.65
C VAL A 99 3.56 6.15 -18.52
N LYS A 100 4.85 6.42 -18.35
CA LYS A 100 5.35 7.30 -17.29
C LYS A 100 4.84 8.74 -17.44
N GLU A 101 4.90 9.29 -18.65
CA GLU A 101 4.46 10.65 -18.95
C GLU A 101 2.95 10.81 -18.70
N PHE A 102 2.17 9.82 -19.16
CA PHE A 102 0.72 9.83 -18.93
C PHE A 102 0.35 9.69 -17.47
N ASN A 103 0.96 8.77 -16.73
CA ASN A 103 0.71 8.59 -15.30
C ASN A 103 0.98 9.88 -14.51
N GLN A 104 2.10 10.55 -14.80
CA GLN A 104 2.44 11.82 -14.17
C GLN A 104 1.39 12.90 -14.50
N LYS A 105 0.99 13.02 -15.76
CA LYS A 105 0.06 14.07 -16.16
C LYS A 105 -1.37 13.82 -15.72
N LEU A 106 -1.84 12.58 -15.75
CA LEU A 106 -3.16 12.20 -15.24
C LEU A 106 -3.32 12.57 -13.77
N THR A 107 -2.30 12.31 -12.95
CA THR A 107 -2.32 12.67 -11.54
C THR A 107 -2.15 14.17 -11.29
N GLU A 108 -1.44 14.89 -12.16
CA GLU A 108 -1.36 16.36 -12.11
C GLU A 108 -2.73 16.99 -12.43
N VAL A 109 -3.43 16.46 -13.43
CA VAL A 109 -4.71 16.99 -13.91
C VAL A 109 -5.86 16.65 -12.98
N PHE A 110 -6.00 15.37 -12.61
CA PHE A 110 -7.14 14.88 -11.84
C PHE A 110 -6.88 14.88 -10.31
N GLY A 111 -5.62 15.06 -9.89
CA GLY A 111 -5.23 15.06 -8.49
C GLY A 111 -5.22 13.64 -7.92
N LYS A 112 -6.08 13.36 -6.97
CA LYS A 112 -6.15 12.06 -6.30
C LYS A 112 -6.91 11.05 -7.17
N ILE A 113 -6.18 10.23 -7.92
CA ILE A 113 -6.70 9.08 -8.68
C ILE A 113 -5.80 7.88 -8.47
N THR A 114 -6.35 6.67 -8.48
CA THR A 114 -5.54 5.45 -8.57
C THR A 114 -5.49 4.99 -10.02
N ILE A 115 -4.29 4.70 -10.51
CA ILE A 115 -4.05 4.19 -11.85
C ILE A 115 -3.57 2.75 -11.72
N GLU A 116 -4.36 1.80 -12.23
CA GLU A 116 -4.03 0.38 -12.23
C GLU A 116 -3.67 -0.07 -13.65
N GLU A 117 -2.52 -0.70 -13.82
CA GLU A 117 -2.17 -1.35 -15.07
C GLU A 117 -2.85 -2.71 -15.14
N VAL A 118 -3.65 -2.94 -16.17
CA VAL A 118 -4.41 -4.19 -16.37
C VAL A 118 -3.94 -4.90 -17.63
N ASP A 119 -3.95 -6.24 -17.60
CA ASP A 119 -3.46 -7.04 -18.74
C ASP A 119 -4.36 -6.94 -19.96
N SER A 120 -5.67 -6.76 -19.75
CA SER A 120 -6.65 -6.65 -20.84
C SER A 120 -7.94 -5.98 -20.37
N ILE A 121 -8.66 -5.38 -21.30
CA ILE A 121 -10.04 -4.89 -21.11
C ILE A 121 -11.00 -5.93 -21.70
N LYS A 122 -12.15 -6.12 -21.05
CA LYS A 122 -13.19 -7.04 -21.52
C LYS A 122 -13.56 -6.71 -22.98
N GLY A 123 -13.41 -7.69 -23.87
CA GLY A 123 -13.73 -7.56 -25.29
C GLY A 123 -15.18 -7.15 -25.55
N ILE A 124 -15.44 -6.71 -26.77
CA ILE A 124 -16.78 -6.33 -27.26
C ILE A 124 -17.23 -7.39 -28.26
N ARG A 125 -18.51 -7.79 -28.22
CA ARG A 125 -19.06 -8.72 -29.18
C ARG A 125 -18.93 -8.19 -30.62
N ASN A 126 -18.59 -9.05 -31.57
CA ASN A 126 -18.43 -8.66 -32.97
C ASN A 126 -19.75 -8.19 -33.59
N ASP A 127 -20.84 -8.79 -33.19
CA ASP A 127 -22.21 -8.56 -33.72
C ASP A 127 -22.99 -7.47 -32.96
N CYS A 128 -22.42 -6.85 -31.92
CA CYS A 128 -23.07 -5.80 -31.15
C CYS A 128 -23.44 -4.58 -31.98
N THR A 129 -24.45 -3.84 -31.52
CA THR A 129 -24.91 -2.60 -32.16
C THR A 129 -23.87 -1.49 -31.97
N LYS A 130 -23.41 -0.87 -33.07
CA LYS A 130 -22.34 0.14 -33.06
C LYS A 130 -22.82 1.42 -33.76
N TYR A 131 -22.54 2.56 -33.12
CA TYR A 131 -22.75 3.88 -33.71
C TYR A 131 -21.47 4.69 -33.66
N GLY A 132 -21.15 5.35 -34.80
CA GLY A 132 -20.11 6.39 -34.82
C GLY A 132 -20.74 7.77 -34.70
N LEU A 133 -20.15 8.65 -33.90
CA LEU A 133 -20.57 10.04 -33.79
C LEU A 133 -19.60 10.94 -34.52
N SER A 134 -20.13 11.90 -35.27
CA SER A 134 -19.36 12.91 -36.00
C SER A 134 -20.04 14.27 -35.96
N TYR A 135 -19.33 15.33 -36.28
CA TYR A 135 -19.93 16.66 -36.39
C TYR A 135 -21.01 16.71 -37.45
N ALA A 136 -22.13 17.33 -37.11
CA ALA A 136 -23.21 17.59 -38.07
C ALA A 136 -22.86 18.70 -39.05
N LYS A 137 -22.08 19.70 -38.63
CA LYS A 137 -21.58 20.81 -39.41
C LYS A 137 -20.05 20.73 -39.56
N ASP A 138 -19.48 21.71 -40.26
CA ASP A 138 -18.03 21.76 -40.49
C ASP A 138 -17.22 21.78 -39.19
N ASP A 139 -16.00 21.27 -39.27
CA ASP A 139 -15.09 21.15 -38.13
C ASP A 139 -14.66 22.51 -37.54
N SER A 140 -14.80 23.60 -38.29
CA SER A 140 -14.50 24.97 -37.83
C SER A 140 -15.46 25.48 -36.77
N LEU A 141 -16.68 24.93 -36.70
CA LEU A 141 -17.66 25.27 -35.67
C LEU A 141 -17.45 24.39 -34.42
N SER A 142 -17.60 25.00 -33.22
CA SER A 142 -17.29 24.34 -31.93
C SER A 142 -18.52 23.74 -31.27
N LEU A 143 -18.30 22.67 -30.49
CA LEU A 143 -19.22 22.18 -29.45
C LEU A 143 -19.19 23.13 -28.24
N CYS A 144 -20.14 22.94 -27.33
CA CYS A 144 -20.14 23.62 -26.04
C CYS A 144 -18.90 23.22 -25.19
N VAL A 145 -18.20 24.22 -24.65
CA VAL A 145 -17.07 24.02 -23.75
C VAL A 145 -17.32 24.52 -22.33
N ASP A 146 -18.46 25.13 -22.08
CA ASP A 146 -18.85 25.58 -20.73
C ASP A 146 -19.42 24.40 -19.92
N LYS A 147 -18.68 24.02 -18.89
CA LYS A 147 -19.03 22.88 -18.03
C LYS A 147 -20.22 23.12 -17.11
N ARG A 148 -20.65 24.37 -16.91
CA ARG A 148 -21.81 24.68 -16.07
C ARG A 148 -23.11 24.29 -16.76
N ASP A 149 -23.11 24.34 -18.09
CA ASP A 149 -24.29 24.03 -18.93
C ASP A 149 -24.18 22.65 -19.56
N ASN A 150 -23.08 21.93 -19.34
CA ASN A 150 -22.75 20.74 -20.12
C ASN A 150 -21.95 19.71 -19.29
N ASP A 151 -22.66 18.86 -18.57
CA ASP A 151 -22.07 17.69 -17.91
C ASP A 151 -22.38 16.41 -18.71
N LEU A 152 -21.63 16.20 -19.80
CA LEU A 152 -21.78 15.01 -20.63
C LEU A 152 -21.53 13.72 -19.85
N LEU A 153 -20.58 13.73 -18.92
CA LEU A 153 -20.28 12.52 -18.13
C LEU A 153 -21.45 12.11 -17.24
N SER A 154 -22.07 13.06 -16.54
CA SER A 154 -23.27 12.80 -15.74
C SER A 154 -24.42 12.29 -16.61
N ALA A 155 -24.63 12.92 -17.76
CA ALA A 155 -25.63 12.46 -18.73
C ALA A 155 -25.37 11.04 -19.25
N ASN A 156 -24.10 10.69 -19.54
CA ASN A 156 -23.75 9.35 -19.98
C ASN A 156 -23.98 8.31 -18.87
N LEU A 157 -23.67 8.64 -17.61
CA LEU A 157 -23.82 7.71 -16.49
C LEU A 157 -25.27 7.52 -16.07
N SER A 158 -26.17 8.48 -16.33
CA SER A 158 -27.62 8.30 -16.08
C SER A 158 -28.23 7.13 -16.86
N VAL A 159 -27.56 6.65 -17.92
CA VAL A 159 -27.99 5.45 -18.66
C VAL A 159 -27.94 4.19 -17.78
N MET A 160 -27.13 4.18 -16.72
CA MET A 160 -27.09 3.06 -15.75
C MET A 160 -28.46 2.73 -15.16
N ASP A 161 -29.32 3.74 -14.98
CA ASP A 161 -30.67 3.59 -14.39
C ASP A 161 -31.62 2.80 -15.34
N VAL A 162 -31.35 2.80 -16.63
CA VAL A 162 -32.16 2.13 -17.66
C VAL A 162 -31.64 0.73 -17.97
N LEU A 163 -30.35 0.48 -17.79
CA LEU A 163 -29.72 -0.81 -18.07
C LEU A 163 -30.25 -1.92 -17.17
N GLN A 164 -30.41 -3.11 -17.73
CA GLN A 164 -30.75 -4.33 -16.97
C GLN A 164 -29.52 -5.20 -16.76
N ASP A 165 -29.70 -6.28 -15.96
CA ASP A 165 -28.65 -7.28 -15.77
C ASP A 165 -28.18 -7.83 -17.12
N LYS A 166 -26.86 -7.91 -17.30
CA LYS A 166 -26.19 -8.33 -18.56
C LYS A 166 -26.19 -7.31 -19.69
N ASP A 167 -26.82 -6.15 -19.57
CA ASP A 167 -26.64 -5.07 -20.51
C ASP A 167 -25.29 -4.36 -20.28
N ARG A 168 -24.68 -3.93 -21.39
CA ARG A 168 -23.41 -3.20 -21.35
C ARG A 168 -23.35 -2.18 -22.46
N VAL A 169 -22.94 -0.96 -22.13
CA VAL A 169 -22.71 0.10 -23.11
C VAL A 169 -21.28 0.59 -22.97
N VAL A 170 -20.54 0.61 -24.06
CA VAL A 170 -19.14 1.07 -24.06
C VAL A 170 -19.02 2.29 -24.95
N ILE A 171 -18.47 3.37 -24.40
CA ILE A 171 -18.13 4.58 -25.14
C ILE A 171 -16.62 4.57 -25.38
N LEU A 172 -16.22 4.76 -26.63
CA LEU A 172 -14.82 4.78 -27.04
C LEU A 172 -14.50 6.12 -27.70
N TYR A 173 -13.58 6.83 -27.10
CA TYR A 173 -12.98 8.03 -27.67
C TYR A 173 -11.59 7.67 -28.20
N ASN A 174 -11.38 7.82 -29.50
CA ASN A 174 -10.11 7.53 -30.15
C ASN A 174 -9.44 8.83 -30.56
N PHE A 175 -8.32 9.15 -29.97
CA PHE A 175 -7.54 10.36 -30.22
C PHE A 175 -6.32 10.04 -31.07
N ILE A 176 -6.21 10.74 -32.21
CA ILE A 176 -5.17 10.53 -33.21
C ILE A 176 -4.25 11.75 -33.23
N PRO A 177 -2.97 11.61 -32.84
CA PRO A 177 -1.99 12.68 -32.82
C PRO A 177 -1.79 13.30 -34.22
N GLN A 178 -1.51 14.60 -34.27
CA GLN A 178 -1.30 15.34 -35.49
C GLN A 178 0.10 15.93 -35.60
N SER A 179 0.59 16.09 -36.85
CA SER A 179 1.83 16.80 -37.15
C SER A 179 1.71 18.30 -36.88
N LYS A 180 2.83 18.95 -36.59
CA LYS A 180 2.89 20.42 -36.48
C LYS A 180 2.44 21.11 -37.77
N MET A 181 2.74 20.52 -38.93
CA MET A 181 2.30 21.02 -40.24
C MET A 181 0.77 21.02 -40.40
N ALA A 182 0.09 19.95 -39.92
CA ALA A 182 -1.36 19.88 -39.92
C ALA A 182 -2.01 20.93 -39.02
N LEU A 183 -1.36 21.23 -37.87
CA LEU A 183 -1.79 22.29 -36.98
C LEU A 183 -1.63 23.68 -37.59
N ASN A 184 -0.54 23.93 -38.30
CA ASN A 184 -0.31 25.21 -39.00
C ASN A 184 -1.30 25.47 -40.14
N SER A 185 -1.72 24.43 -40.86
CA SER A 185 -2.72 24.55 -41.94
C SER A 185 -4.16 24.76 -41.40
N TRP A 186 -4.42 24.44 -40.14
CA TRP A 186 -5.73 24.56 -39.53
C TRP A 186 -6.23 26.01 -39.49
N ARG A 187 -5.39 26.94 -39.09
CA ARG A 187 -5.79 28.37 -38.99
C ARG A 187 -6.28 28.89 -40.30
N GLN A 188 -5.55 28.61 -41.41
CA GLN A 188 -5.94 29.04 -42.72
C GLN A 188 -7.28 28.41 -43.18
N TYR A 189 -7.45 27.11 -42.85
CA TYR A 189 -8.69 26.41 -43.11
C TYR A 189 -9.86 27.07 -42.37
N HIS A 190 -9.72 27.33 -41.09
CA HIS A 190 -10.75 27.95 -40.26
C HIS A 190 -11.14 29.34 -40.78
N ILE A 191 -10.15 30.17 -41.11
CA ILE A 191 -10.42 31.50 -41.69
C ILE A 191 -11.23 31.39 -42.98
N ASN A 192 -10.88 30.47 -43.85
CA ASN A 192 -11.61 30.29 -45.11
C ASN A 192 -13.07 29.84 -44.88
N MET A 193 -13.28 28.90 -43.95
CA MET A 193 -14.62 28.45 -43.61
C MET A 193 -15.46 29.55 -42.95
N MET A 194 -14.87 30.40 -42.12
CA MET A 194 -15.56 31.52 -41.50
C MET A 194 -15.96 32.59 -42.54
N LYS A 195 -15.15 32.81 -43.56
CA LYS A 195 -15.53 33.69 -44.68
C LYS A 195 -16.75 33.14 -45.42
N GLU A 196 -16.75 31.83 -45.74
CA GLU A 196 -17.91 31.20 -46.38
C GLU A 196 -19.17 31.28 -45.52
N TYR A 197 -19.03 31.15 -44.20
CA TYR A 197 -20.16 31.33 -43.28
C TYR A 197 -20.68 32.76 -43.28
N GLN A 198 -19.82 33.77 -43.28
CA GLN A 198 -20.19 35.18 -43.37
C GLN A 198 -20.87 35.54 -44.71
N GLU A 199 -20.51 34.82 -45.77
CA GLU A 199 -21.18 34.94 -47.07
C GLU A 199 -22.57 34.25 -47.09
N GLY A 200 -23.01 33.72 -45.95
CA GLY A 200 -24.33 33.03 -45.83
C GLY A 200 -24.36 31.61 -46.39
N LYS A 201 -23.20 30.98 -46.64
CA LYS A 201 -23.15 29.58 -47.05
C LYS A 201 -23.37 28.63 -45.88
N SER A 202 -24.22 27.63 -46.08
CA SER A 202 -24.42 26.58 -45.05
C SER A 202 -23.17 25.71 -44.87
N LEU A 203 -22.73 25.54 -43.64
CA LEU A 203 -21.62 24.66 -43.23
C LEU A 203 -22.10 23.23 -42.83
N ASP A 204 -23.33 22.85 -43.14
CA ASP A 204 -23.89 21.53 -42.82
C ASP A 204 -23.24 20.43 -43.67
N LYS A 205 -22.66 19.41 -43.03
CA LYS A 205 -22.06 18.26 -43.74
C LYS A 205 -23.09 17.42 -44.51
N SER A 206 -24.33 17.35 -44.05
CA SER A 206 -25.42 16.65 -44.75
C SER A 206 -25.73 17.27 -46.12
N LEU A 207 -25.54 18.57 -46.27
CA LEU A 207 -25.75 19.29 -47.53
C LEU A 207 -24.57 19.12 -48.49
N THR A 208 -23.38 18.80 -48.01
CA THR A 208 -22.22 18.58 -48.88
C THR A 208 -22.37 17.36 -49.76
N PHE A 209 -23.03 16.28 -49.29
CA PHE A 209 -23.36 15.12 -50.14
C PHE A 209 -24.43 15.46 -51.17
N ASN A 210 -25.41 16.24 -50.80
CA ASN A 210 -26.39 16.77 -51.77
C ASN A 210 -25.74 17.79 -52.72
N LYS A 211 -24.75 18.59 -52.28
CA LYS A 211 -24.00 19.49 -53.18
C LYS A 211 -23.18 18.74 -54.24
N VAL A 212 -22.58 17.60 -53.91
CA VAL A 212 -21.92 16.74 -54.92
C VAL A 212 -22.91 16.14 -55.88
N MET A 213 -24.09 15.72 -55.43
CA MET A 213 -25.16 15.28 -56.31
C MET A 213 -25.77 16.44 -57.14
N ILE A 214 -25.91 17.62 -56.51
CA ILE A 214 -26.38 18.84 -57.19
C ILE A 214 -25.29 19.37 -58.15
N SER A 215 -24.00 19.32 -57.79
CA SER A 215 -22.94 19.73 -58.70
C SER A 215 -22.73 18.77 -59.88
N ILE A 216 -22.95 17.46 -59.66
CA ILE A 216 -23.04 16.51 -60.80
C ILE A 216 -24.30 16.76 -61.61
N GLY A 217 -25.39 17.08 -60.97
CA GLY A 217 -26.62 17.52 -61.54
C GLY A 217 -26.46 18.86 -62.31
N SER A 218 -25.82 19.84 -61.65
CA SER A 218 -25.57 21.17 -62.24
C SER A 218 -24.60 21.12 -63.44
N LEU A 219 -23.54 20.27 -63.34
CA LEU A 219 -22.68 19.99 -64.48
C LEU A 219 -23.42 19.38 -65.65
N LEU A 220 -24.42 18.53 -65.44
CA LEU A 220 -25.33 18.02 -66.47
C LEU A 220 -26.33 19.10 -66.89
N PHE A 221 -26.83 19.90 -65.98
CA PHE A 221 -27.72 21.03 -66.26
C PHE A 221 -26.97 22.17 -66.96
N ASP A 222 -25.71 22.50 -66.47
CA ASP A 222 -24.88 23.53 -67.17
C ASP A 222 -24.53 23.13 -68.62
N THR A 223 -24.32 21.83 -68.88
CA THR A 223 -24.14 21.34 -70.22
C THR A 223 -25.45 21.40 -71.00
N ILE A 224 -26.60 21.11 -70.44
CA ILE A 224 -27.90 21.23 -70.99
C ILE A 224 -28.32 22.72 -71.20
N ASP A 225 -28.06 23.57 -70.16
CA ASP A 225 -28.27 25.01 -70.22
C ASP A 225 -27.32 25.67 -71.21
N THR A 226 -26.10 25.23 -71.37
CA THR A 226 -25.16 25.71 -72.37
C THR A 226 -25.68 25.33 -73.78
N ILE A 227 -26.24 24.16 -73.88
CA ILE A 227 -26.88 23.71 -75.11
C ILE A 227 -28.21 24.50 -75.40
N ILE A 228 -29.03 24.68 -74.32
CA ILE A 228 -30.28 25.44 -74.43
C ILE A 228 -29.99 26.92 -74.63
N ASN A 229 -29.00 27.51 -73.99
CA ASN A 229 -28.57 28.88 -74.16
C ASN A 229 -27.89 29.08 -75.48
N SER A 230 -27.17 28.12 -76.02
CA SER A 230 -26.70 28.17 -77.43
C SER A 230 -27.84 28.10 -78.38
N ILE A 231 -28.90 27.35 -78.11
CA ILE A 231 -30.13 27.30 -78.90
C ILE A 231 -30.95 28.60 -78.73
N ARG A 232 -31.06 29.14 -77.51
CA ARG A 232 -31.72 30.42 -77.23
C ARG A 232 -30.98 31.62 -77.82
N TRP A 233 -29.65 31.61 -77.77
CA TRP A 233 -28.83 32.63 -78.45
C TRP A 233 -29.05 32.58 -79.97
N ALA A 234 -29.21 31.42 -80.56
CA ALA A 234 -29.56 31.24 -82.00
C ALA A 234 -30.95 31.75 -82.26
N PHE A 235 -31.89 31.83 -81.34
CA PHE A 235 -33.27 32.33 -81.46
C PHE A 235 -33.52 33.70 -80.84
N GLY A 236 -32.50 34.47 -80.43
CA GLY A 236 -32.58 35.92 -80.10
C GLY A 236 -33.33 36.31 -78.80
N GLN A 237 -33.50 35.47 -77.81
CA GLN A 237 -34.13 35.83 -76.54
C GLN A 237 -33.07 36.26 -75.48
N LYS A 238 -33.33 37.41 -74.80
CA LYS A 238 -32.50 38.03 -73.78
C LYS A 238 -32.55 37.26 -72.47
N GLU A 239 -31.36 37.25 -71.73
CA GLU A 239 -31.19 36.71 -70.49
C GLU A 239 -32.26 37.13 -69.43
N SER A 240 -32.85 36.18 -68.74
CA SER A 240 -33.55 36.44 -67.50
C SER A 240 -32.63 36.05 -66.36
N ASN A 241 -32.30 37.03 -65.54
CA ASN A 241 -31.60 36.87 -64.27
C ASN A 241 -32.39 35.92 -63.35
N GLU A 242 -31.95 34.71 -63.21
CA GLU A 242 -32.31 33.85 -62.08
C GLU A 242 -31.19 33.73 -61.14
N ASP A 243 -30.94 34.77 -60.39
CA ASP A 243 -30.32 34.74 -59.05
C ASP A 243 -31.43 34.35 -58.04
N LEU A 244 -31.97 33.14 -58.17
CA LEU A 244 -33.06 32.67 -57.35
C LEU A 244 -32.56 31.58 -56.45
N MET A 245 -32.58 31.96 -55.17
CA MET A 245 -32.40 31.11 -53.98
C MET A 245 -30.98 30.79 -53.54
N LYS A 246 -30.16 31.81 -53.35
CA LYS A 246 -29.30 31.79 -52.18
C LYS A 246 -30.23 31.80 -50.96
N ARG A 247 -30.44 30.64 -50.30
CA ARG A 247 -31.06 30.60 -48.99
C ARG A 247 -30.17 31.44 -48.08
N PHE A 248 -30.62 32.66 -47.79
CA PHE A 248 -30.01 33.46 -46.74
C PHE A 248 -30.19 32.69 -45.45
N VAL A 249 -29.14 31.99 -44.97
CA VAL A 249 -29.06 31.52 -43.60
C VAL A 249 -28.77 32.78 -42.79
N PRO A 250 -29.63 33.16 -41.82
CA PRO A 250 -29.33 34.31 -40.98
C PRO A 250 -28.00 34.05 -40.30
N VAL A 251 -27.04 34.96 -40.44
CA VAL A 251 -25.72 34.88 -39.77
C VAL A 251 -25.99 35.05 -38.29
N GLN A 252 -25.98 33.98 -37.55
CA GLN A 252 -26.04 34.01 -36.08
C GLN A 252 -24.68 34.43 -35.51
N GLU A 253 -24.68 35.17 -34.41
CA GLU A 253 -23.46 35.45 -33.70
C GLU A 253 -22.80 34.13 -33.27
N LEU A 254 -21.56 33.95 -33.64
CA LEU A 254 -20.78 32.77 -33.29
C LEU A 254 -20.43 32.75 -31.82
N THR A 255 -20.42 31.59 -31.20
CA THR A 255 -20.00 31.41 -29.83
C THR A 255 -18.51 31.76 -29.65
N LYS A 256 -18.14 32.17 -28.44
CA LYS A 256 -16.75 32.42 -28.09
C LYS A 256 -15.86 31.20 -28.31
N ALA A 257 -16.40 29.99 -28.15
CA ALA A 257 -15.69 28.73 -28.40
C ALA A 257 -15.25 28.58 -29.85
N THR A 258 -16.18 28.87 -30.80
CA THR A 258 -15.88 28.84 -32.25
C THR A 258 -14.85 29.91 -32.62
N THR A 259 -14.98 31.14 -32.11
CA THR A 259 -14.02 32.22 -32.38
C THR A 259 -12.63 31.87 -31.89
N LYS A 260 -12.49 31.30 -30.67
CA LYS A 260 -11.19 30.86 -30.11
C LYS A 260 -10.61 29.70 -30.89
N LYS A 261 -11.42 28.87 -31.56
CA LYS A 261 -10.99 27.69 -32.30
C LYS A 261 -10.06 27.99 -33.48
N GLU A 262 -10.09 29.25 -34.02
CA GLU A 262 -9.14 29.71 -35.04
C GLU A 262 -7.67 29.49 -34.64
N ASN A 263 -7.32 29.90 -33.43
CA ASN A 263 -5.96 29.82 -32.89
C ASN A 263 -5.75 28.62 -31.95
N ALA A 264 -6.75 27.74 -31.80
CA ALA A 264 -6.67 26.61 -30.87
C ALA A 264 -5.80 25.49 -31.45
N LYS A 265 -5.15 24.78 -30.53
CA LYS A 265 -4.52 23.48 -30.85
C LYS A 265 -5.62 22.45 -31.10
N ILE A 266 -5.51 21.70 -32.20
CA ILE A 266 -6.54 20.77 -32.67
C ILE A 266 -6.08 19.32 -32.52
N LEU A 267 -6.98 18.45 -32.08
CA LEU A 267 -6.79 17.01 -31.96
C LEU A 267 -7.82 16.27 -32.87
N LYS A 268 -7.37 15.27 -33.60
CA LYS A 268 -8.27 14.41 -34.37
C LYS A 268 -8.96 13.41 -33.44
N THR A 269 -10.28 13.43 -33.43
CA THR A 269 -11.09 12.62 -32.51
C THR A 269 -12.11 11.80 -33.30
N GLN A 270 -12.26 10.53 -32.90
CA GLN A 270 -13.35 9.65 -33.35
C GLN A 270 -14.09 9.13 -32.12
N ILE A 271 -15.41 9.07 -32.21
CA ILE A 271 -16.30 8.63 -31.12
C ILE A 271 -17.11 7.45 -31.57
N MET A 272 -17.11 6.37 -30.79
CA MET A 272 -17.92 5.17 -31.06
C MET A 272 -18.69 4.76 -29.81
N ILE A 273 -19.91 4.37 -29.96
CA ILE A 273 -20.78 3.77 -28.94
C ILE A 273 -21.05 2.33 -29.35
N CYS A 274 -20.80 1.38 -28.47
CA CYS A 274 -21.11 -0.03 -28.63
C CYS A 274 -22.09 -0.44 -27.54
N SER A 275 -23.19 -1.12 -27.92
CA SER A 275 -24.16 -1.64 -26.96
C SER A 275 -24.25 -3.15 -27.08
N GLU A 276 -24.29 -3.83 -25.97
CA GLU A 276 -24.45 -5.27 -25.83
C GLU A 276 -25.66 -5.56 -24.93
N SER A 277 -26.57 -6.43 -25.40
CA SER A 277 -27.69 -6.94 -24.61
C SER A 277 -27.98 -8.38 -25.00
N SER A 278 -28.77 -9.07 -24.21
CA SER A 278 -29.33 -10.37 -24.57
C SER A 278 -30.44 -10.28 -25.64
N ASP A 279 -31.07 -9.11 -25.80
CA ASP A 279 -32.12 -8.82 -26.76
C ASP A 279 -31.69 -7.69 -27.70
N LEU A 280 -31.80 -7.93 -29.01
CA LEU A 280 -31.40 -6.98 -30.06
C LEU A 280 -32.23 -5.68 -30.02
N ALA A 281 -33.50 -5.76 -29.65
CA ALA A 281 -34.35 -4.57 -29.55
C ALA A 281 -33.86 -3.65 -28.42
N ARG A 282 -33.57 -4.22 -27.28
CA ARG A 282 -33.00 -3.49 -26.15
C ARG A 282 -31.59 -3.00 -26.41
N GLU A 283 -30.76 -3.78 -27.09
CA GLU A 283 -29.41 -3.38 -27.48
C GLU A 283 -29.44 -2.09 -28.30
N LYS A 284 -30.38 -1.98 -29.27
CA LYS A 284 -30.59 -0.77 -30.07
C LYS A 284 -31.18 0.38 -29.26
N GLU A 285 -32.08 0.10 -28.33
CA GLU A 285 -32.69 1.10 -27.46
C GLU A 285 -31.64 1.70 -26.50
N ASN A 286 -30.83 0.86 -25.84
CA ASN A 286 -29.74 1.30 -24.97
C ASN A 286 -28.74 2.16 -25.74
N ALA A 287 -28.37 1.77 -26.98
CA ALA A 287 -27.49 2.56 -27.82
C ALA A 287 -28.09 3.93 -28.17
N LYS A 288 -29.39 3.99 -28.49
CA LYS A 288 -30.08 5.26 -28.78
C LYS A 288 -30.20 6.15 -27.56
N THR A 289 -30.49 5.58 -26.40
CA THR A 289 -30.51 6.30 -25.12
C THR A 289 -29.14 6.93 -24.85
N MET A 290 -28.04 6.18 -25.03
CA MET A 290 -26.69 6.71 -24.91
C MET A 290 -26.40 7.81 -25.97
N ILE A 291 -26.84 7.66 -27.21
CA ILE A 291 -26.68 8.69 -28.25
C ILE A 291 -27.38 10.00 -27.85
N ASN A 292 -28.57 9.90 -27.27
CA ASN A 292 -29.36 11.06 -26.85
C ASN A 292 -28.66 11.89 -25.78
N THR A 293 -27.83 11.28 -24.91
CA THR A 293 -27.05 12.01 -23.91
C THR A 293 -26.06 12.97 -24.54
N PHE A 294 -25.55 12.66 -25.72
CA PHE A 294 -24.62 13.54 -26.44
C PHE A 294 -25.29 14.81 -27.03
N SER A 295 -26.60 14.94 -26.93
CA SER A 295 -27.28 16.20 -27.30
C SER A 295 -26.83 17.37 -26.43
N VAL A 296 -26.42 17.09 -25.18
CA VAL A 296 -25.94 18.10 -24.19
C VAL A 296 -24.78 18.93 -24.77
N VAL A 297 -23.83 18.31 -25.49
CA VAL A 297 -22.67 19.04 -26.05
C VAL A 297 -23.02 19.97 -27.22
N GLY A 298 -24.22 19.85 -27.79
CA GLY A 298 -24.77 20.70 -28.82
C GLY A 298 -25.64 21.85 -28.30
N ASN A 299 -25.97 21.86 -27.02
CA ASN A 299 -26.78 22.92 -26.40
C ASN A 299 -25.98 24.22 -26.36
N SER A 300 -26.58 25.30 -26.82
CA SER A 300 -25.94 26.63 -26.89
C SER A 300 -24.58 26.62 -27.64
N ALA A 301 -24.41 25.69 -28.60
CA ALA A 301 -23.19 25.53 -29.39
C ALA A 301 -23.45 25.78 -30.87
N ASP A 302 -22.39 26.10 -31.64
CA ASP A 302 -22.51 26.31 -33.09
C ASP A 302 -22.54 24.98 -33.88
N ASN A 303 -22.07 23.89 -33.27
CA ASN A 303 -22.06 22.54 -33.82
C ASN A 303 -22.75 21.53 -32.90
N LYS A 304 -23.09 20.39 -33.42
CA LYS A 304 -23.66 19.24 -32.68
C LYS A 304 -23.10 17.93 -33.21
N LEU A 305 -23.23 16.87 -32.43
CA LEU A 305 -22.89 15.53 -32.87
C LEU A 305 -24.09 14.84 -33.53
N MET A 306 -23.80 14.08 -34.58
CA MET A 306 -24.77 13.26 -35.33
C MET A 306 -24.27 11.81 -35.31
N ALA A 307 -25.18 10.87 -34.97
CA ALA A 307 -24.88 9.45 -34.91
C ALA A 307 -25.19 8.76 -36.24
N ARG A 308 -24.30 7.85 -36.62
CA ARG A 308 -24.49 6.98 -37.79
C ARG A 308 -24.25 5.53 -37.37
N GLU A 309 -25.20 4.65 -37.67
CA GLU A 309 -25.05 3.22 -37.42
C GLU A 309 -23.92 2.63 -38.28
N ILE A 310 -22.98 1.95 -37.63
CA ILE A 310 -21.91 1.23 -38.30
C ILE A 310 -22.39 -0.18 -38.57
N LYS A 311 -22.77 -0.43 -39.83
CA LYS A 311 -23.20 -1.78 -40.26
C LYS A 311 -21.97 -2.68 -40.32
N ASN A 312 -22.02 -3.81 -39.62
CA ASN A 312 -21.02 -4.85 -39.79
C ASN A 312 -21.00 -5.26 -41.26
N LYS A 313 -19.91 -5.06 -41.95
CA LYS A 313 -19.71 -5.63 -43.27
C LYS A 313 -19.77 -7.14 -43.13
N ALA A 314 -20.93 -7.74 -43.21
CA ALA A 314 -21.04 -9.15 -43.54
C ALA A 314 -20.13 -9.37 -44.73
N SER A 315 -19.12 -10.19 -44.61
CA SER A 315 -18.13 -10.40 -45.67
C SER A 315 -18.89 -10.73 -46.96
N LYS A 316 -18.89 -9.84 -47.93
CA LYS A 316 -19.42 -10.07 -49.29
C LYS A 316 -18.65 -11.19 -50.02
N LYS A 317 -18.04 -12.12 -49.30
CA LYS A 317 -17.30 -13.27 -49.79
C LYS A 317 -17.87 -14.58 -49.22
N SER A 318 -19.18 -14.77 -49.36
CA SER A 318 -19.73 -16.14 -49.21
C SER A 318 -21.02 -16.32 -50.02
N ILE A 319 -20.98 -15.92 -51.29
CA ILE A 319 -21.80 -16.65 -52.26
C ILE A 319 -21.03 -17.94 -52.51
N GLY A 320 -21.39 -19.02 -51.84
CA GLY A 320 -20.93 -20.37 -52.18
C GLY A 320 -20.21 -21.22 -51.17
N ILE A 321 -20.08 -20.80 -49.90
CA ILE A 321 -19.55 -21.72 -48.88
C ILE A 321 -20.63 -22.02 -47.84
N LYS A 322 -21.17 -23.22 -47.88
CA LYS A 322 -22.04 -23.80 -46.86
C LYS A 322 -21.32 -23.69 -45.53
N LYS A 323 -21.96 -23.04 -44.53
CA LYS A 323 -21.51 -23.09 -43.13
C LYS A 323 -21.28 -24.54 -42.77
N LYS A 324 -20.04 -24.91 -42.48
CA LYS A 324 -19.75 -26.18 -41.84
C LYS A 324 -20.25 -26.08 -40.41
N HIS A 325 -21.50 -26.57 -40.20
CA HIS A 325 -21.96 -26.92 -38.87
C HIS A 325 -21.19 -28.17 -38.44
N THR A 326 -20.25 -28.07 -37.53
CA THR A 326 -19.75 -29.26 -36.83
C THR A 326 -20.83 -29.64 -35.81
N ILE A 327 -21.69 -30.56 -36.24
CA ILE A 327 -22.71 -31.15 -35.35
C ILE A 327 -21.94 -32.18 -34.48
N ASN A 328 -21.76 -31.86 -33.22
CA ASN A 328 -21.31 -32.80 -32.21
C ASN A 328 -22.54 -33.59 -31.76
N ILE A 329 -22.65 -34.83 -32.21
CA ILE A 329 -23.84 -35.71 -32.09
C ILE A 329 -24.08 -36.19 -30.62
N GLU A 330 -23.25 -35.81 -29.67
CA GLU A 330 -23.40 -36.32 -28.27
C GLU A 330 -24.12 -35.39 -27.27
N LYS A 331 -24.44 -34.19 -27.60
CA LYS A 331 -25.34 -33.36 -26.76
C LYS A 331 -26.09 -32.33 -27.64
N ASN A 332 -27.41 -32.44 -27.64
CA ASN A 332 -28.35 -31.45 -28.21
C ASN A 332 -28.27 -30.04 -27.56
N LYS A 333 -27.11 -29.39 -27.66
CA LYS A 333 -26.91 -27.95 -27.35
C LYS A 333 -26.03 -27.36 -28.45
N VAL A 334 -26.65 -26.56 -29.31
CA VAL A 334 -25.92 -25.65 -30.18
C VAL A 334 -25.33 -24.56 -29.26
N GLU A 335 -24.09 -24.68 -28.87
CA GLU A 335 -23.37 -23.56 -28.26
C GLU A 335 -22.97 -22.61 -29.41
N GLU A 336 -23.73 -21.54 -29.60
CA GLU A 336 -23.29 -20.40 -30.41
C GLU A 336 -22.04 -19.80 -29.73
N LYS A 337 -20.89 -20.05 -30.32
CA LYS A 337 -19.61 -19.49 -29.86
C LYS A 337 -19.62 -18.00 -30.19
N THR A 338 -19.97 -17.16 -29.24
CA THR A 338 -19.95 -15.70 -29.39
C THR A 338 -18.48 -15.27 -29.55
N GLU A 339 -18.17 -14.66 -30.69
CA GLU A 339 -16.82 -14.13 -30.92
C GLU A 339 -16.70 -12.74 -30.31
N TYR A 340 -15.73 -12.56 -29.42
CA TYR A 340 -15.36 -11.26 -28.84
C TYR A 340 -14.17 -10.66 -29.58
N MET A 341 -14.20 -9.36 -29.83
CA MET A 341 -13.11 -8.60 -30.43
C MET A 341 -12.42 -7.75 -29.36
N ASN A 342 -11.09 -7.74 -29.37
CA ASN A 342 -10.34 -6.82 -28.54
C ASN A 342 -10.61 -5.36 -28.96
N ILE A 343 -10.70 -4.47 -27.98
CA ILE A 343 -11.07 -3.07 -28.18
C ILE A 343 -10.10 -2.34 -29.12
N GLU A 344 -8.80 -2.61 -29.02
CA GLU A 344 -7.78 -1.99 -29.87
C GLU A 344 -7.88 -2.38 -31.34
N LYS A 345 -8.59 -3.48 -31.65
CA LYS A 345 -8.82 -3.96 -33.03
C LYS A 345 -10.11 -3.43 -33.65
N LEU A 346 -10.90 -2.68 -32.88
CA LEU A 346 -12.10 -2.05 -33.42
C LEU A 346 -11.75 -1.08 -34.55
N SER A 347 -12.45 -1.22 -35.65
CA SER A 347 -12.36 -0.30 -36.78
C SER A 347 -13.30 0.89 -36.55
N PHE A 348 -12.74 2.09 -36.53
CA PHE A 348 -13.50 3.33 -36.48
C PHE A 348 -13.82 3.73 -37.90
N GLU A 349 -15.01 3.36 -38.41
CA GLU A 349 -15.48 3.67 -39.76
C GLU A 349 -16.23 5.01 -39.84
N ASN A 350 -16.25 5.79 -38.75
CA ASN A 350 -16.86 7.12 -38.74
C ASN A 350 -15.84 8.22 -39.13
N GLU A 351 -16.36 9.37 -39.46
CA GLU A 351 -15.56 10.54 -39.78
C GLU A 351 -14.68 11.00 -38.62
N ILE A 352 -13.51 11.54 -38.97
CA ILE A 352 -12.60 12.15 -38.01
C ILE A 352 -13.05 13.60 -37.78
N CYS A 353 -13.34 13.93 -36.50
CA CYS A 353 -13.65 15.30 -36.09
C CYS A 353 -12.35 16.01 -35.67
N LYS A 354 -12.14 17.24 -36.16
CA LYS A 354 -11.04 18.10 -35.68
C LYS A 354 -11.56 18.96 -34.55
N MET A 355 -11.23 18.55 -33.31
CA MET A 355 -11.69 19.19 -32.09
C MET A 355 -10.58 20.00 -31.44
N SER A 356 -10.91 21.15 -30.85
CA SER A 356 -9.93 21.88 -30.03
C SER A 356 -9.61 21.10 -28.75
N TYR A 357 -8.47 21.36 -28.13
CA TYR A 357 -8.12 20.75 -26.84
C TYR A 357 -9.16 21.09 -25.77
N ASP A 358 -9.74 22.31 -25.84
CA ASP A 358 -10.81 22.72 -24.92
C ASP A 358 -12.07 21.86 -25.10
N GLU A 359 -12.48 21.58 -26.34
CA GLU A 359 -13.63 20.69 -26.61
C GLU A 359 -13.36 19.26 -26.09
N VAL A 360 -12.15 18.73 -26.33
CA VAL A 360 -11.76 17.40 -25.88
C VAL A 360 -11.73 17.31 -24.37
N GLY A 361 -11.08 18.26 -23.71
CA GLY A 361 -10.95 18.29 -22.25
C GLY A 361 -12.25 18.64 -21.53
N ALA A 362 -13.13 19.44 -22.13
CA ALA A 362 -14.42 19.74 -21.55
C ALA A 362 -15.38 18.56 -21.59
N ASN A 363 -15.37 17.80 -22.69
CA ASN A 363 -16.45 16.85 -23.00
C ASN A 363 -16.03 15.37 -22.94
N PHE A 364 -14.80 15.01 -23.35
CA PHE A 364 -14.49 13.62 -23.67
C PHE A 364 -13.44 12.98 -22.77
N ILE A 365 -12.66 13.78 -22.01
CA ILE A 365 -11.69 13.25 -21.03
C ILE A 365 -12.09 13.77 -19.66
N ALA A 366 -13.02 13.09 -19.01
CA ALA A 366 -13.51 13.45 -17.69
C ALA A 366 -13.64 12.22 -16.78
N LEU A 367 -13.37 12.41 -15.49
CA LEU A 367 -13.61 11.40 -14.46
C LEU A 367 -14.70 11.91 -13.49
N PRO A 368 -15.51 11.00 -12.90
CA PRO A 368 -16.59 11.39 -12.01
C PRO A 368 -16.06 12.06 -10.74
N GLY A 369 -16.67 13.18 -10.36
CA GLY A 369 -16.46 13.85 -9.09
C GLY A 369 -17.38 13.31 -7.99
N LYS A 370 -17.37 13.93 -6.80
CA LYS A 370 -18.07 13.46 -5.61
C LYS A 370 -19.55 13.16 -5.85
N THR A 371 -20.30 14.09 -6.40
CA THR A 371 -21.76 13.95 -6.62
C THR A 371 -22.06 12.73 -7.50
N ILE A 372 -21.39 12.60 -8.63
CA ILE A 372 -21.61 11.51 -9.58
C ILE A 372 -21.24 10.16 -8.97
N ILE A 373 -20.15 10.11 -8.17
CA ILE A 373 -19.72 8.88 -7.49
C ILE A 373 -20.76 8.43 -6.47
N GLU A 374 -21.31 9.39 -5.69
CA GLU A 374 -22.30 9.11 -4.65
C GLU A 374 -23.66 8.70 -5.26
N ASP A 375 -24.13 9.40 -6.28
CA ASP A 375 -25.41 9.16 -6.95
C ASP A 375 -25.45 7.77 -7.62
N HIS A 376 -24.40 7.40 -8.35
CA HIS A 376 -24.33 6.12 -9.06
C HIS A 376 -23.58 5.03 -8.29
N LYS A 377 -23.14 5.29 -7.04
CA LYS A 377 -22.39 4.34 -6.18
C LYS A 377 -21.16 3.73 -6.86
N LEU A 378 -20.45 4.54 -7.64
CA LEU A 378 -19.31 4.09 -8.41
C LEU A 378 -18.12 3.72 -7.51
N GLU A 379 -17.27 2.84 -8.02
CA GLU A 379 -15.99 2.56 -7.38
C GLU A 379 -15.12 3.81 -7.36
N ALA A 380 -14.67 4.19 -6.19
CA ALA A 380 -13.82 5.37 -6.00
C ALA A 380 -12.64 5.05 -5.09
N VAL A 381 -11.56 5.80 -5.26
CA VAL A 381 -10.42 5.75 -4.33
C VAL A 381 -10.89 6.18 -2.96
N LYS A 382 -10.82 5.25 -2.02
CA LYS A 382 -11.33 5.43 -0.65
C LYS A 382 -10.28 5.93 0.33
N HIS A 383 -9.02 6.05 -0.07
CA HIS A 383 -7.91 6.45 0.80
C HIS A 383 -6.94 7.39 0.09
N ASN A 384 -6.24 8.20 0.90
CA ASN A 384 -5.20 9.08 0.41
C ASN A 384 -3.93 8.30 0.06
N GLU A 385 -3.21 8.72 -0.96
CA GLU A 385 -1.92 8.14 -1.37
C GLU A 385 -0.79 9.12 -1.06
N THR A 386 0.29 8.62 -0.48
CA THR A 386 1.50 9.40 -0.15
C THR A 386 2.75 8.75 -0.72
N THR A 387 3.76 9.56 -1.04
CA THR A 387 5.09 9.05 -1.41
C THR A 387 5.78 8.47 -0.19
N VAL A 388 6.69 7.54 -0.41
CA VAL A 388 7.54 6.98 0.64
C VAL A 388 8.95 7.55 0.49
N PRO A 389 9.53 8.18 1.53
CA PRO A 389 10.89 8.71 1.48
C PRO A 389 11.91 7.57 1.30
N GLU A 390 13.04 7.86 0.65
CA GLU A 390 14.12 6.89 0.41
C GLU A 390 14.60 6.20 1.69
N GLU A 391 14.60 6.92 2.81
CA GLU A 391 14.94 6.40 4.13
C GLU A 391 14.11 5.16 4.52
N LEU A 392 12.88 5.05 4.05
CA LEU A 392 11.96 3.94 4.34
C LEU A 392 11.90 2.90 3.20
N GLN A 393 12.83 2.93 2.23
CA GLN A 393 12.84 1.99 1.10
C GLN A 393 13.99 0.98 1.14
N GLY A 394 15.00 1.20 1.98
CA GLY A 394 16.22 0.38 2.03
C GLY A 394 16.49 -0.27 3.39
N GLY A 395 15.55 -0.24 4.32
CA GLY A 395 15.71 -0.83 5.65
C GLY A 395 15.57 -2.36 5.65
N LYS A 396 15.86 -2.96 6.80
CA LYS A 396 15.98 -4.42 6.94
C LYS A 396 14.65 -5.18 7.02
N VAL A 397 13.64 -4.59 7.66
CA VAL A 397 12.37 -5.25 7.98
C VAL A 397 11.24 -4.56 7.23
N ARG A 398 10.43 -5.33 6.51
CA ARG A 398 9.35 -4.80 5.66
C ARG A 398 8.10 -4.49 6.48
N TYR A 399 7.48 -3.36 6.17
CA TYR A 399 6.09 -3.05 6.52
C TYR A 399 5.11 -3.62 5.49
N GLY A 400 5.47 -3.56 4.22
CA GLY A 400 4.65 -3.98 3.11
C GLY A 400 4.95 -3.19 1.85
N THR A 401 3.97 -3.02 1.00
CA THR A 401 4.09 -2.23 -0.23
C THR A 401 3.16 -1.03 -0.19
N ASN A 402 3.66 0.12 -0.60
CA ASN A 402 2.88 1.34 -0.81
C ASN A 402 2.65 1.53 -2.30
N ILE A 403 1.46 1.95 -2.65
CA ILE A 403 1.11 2.33 -4.03
C ILE A 403 0.92 3.84 -4.04
N TYR A 404 1.71 4.52 -4.87
CA TYR A 404 1.58 5.94 -5.11
C TYR A 404 1.57 6.20 -6.62
N ARG A 405 0.46 6.73 -7.14
CA ARG A 405 0.28 7.01 -8.57
C ARG A 405 0.55 5.79 -9.46
N GLY A 406 0.14 4.61 -9.02
CA GLY A 406 0.38 3.34 -9.73
C GLY A 406 1.80 2.75 -9.58
N TYR A 407 2.73 3.47 -8.96
CA TYR A 407 4.06 2.93 -8.64
C TYR A 407 4.04 2.21 -7.32
N THR A 408 4.48 0.97 -7.33
CA THR A 408 4.60 0.14 -6.13
C THR A 408 5.99 0.31 -5.52
N THR A 409 6.05 0.70 -4.24
CA THR A 409 7.29 0.87 -3.49
C THR A 409 7.26 -0.01 -2.25
N THR A 410 8.31 -0.78 -1.99
CA THR A 410 8.46 -1.54 -0.75
C THR A 410 8.76 -0.58 0.39
N VAL A 411 7.98 -0.67 1.46
CA VAL A 411 8.14 0.14 2.67
C VAL A 411 8.81 -0.70 3.74
N THR A 412 9.91 -0.19 4.27
CA THR A 412 10.74 -0.88 5.27
C THR A 412 10.89 -0.03 6.53
N THR A 413 11.51 -0.58 7.56
CA THR A 413 12.04 0.22 8.68
C THR A 413 13.03 1.27 8.14
N SER A 414 13.25 2.33 8.92
CA SER A 414 14.22 3.37 8.54
C SER A 414 15.61 2.79 8.27
N THR A 415 16.35 3.38 7.33
CA THR A 415 17.79 3.12 7.14
C THR A 415 18.65 3.82 8.19
N ASP A 416 18.10 4.83 8.87
CA ASP A 416 18.72 5.42 10.06
C ASP A 416 18.61 4.43 11.23
N GLU A 417 19.75 4.08 11.82
CA GLU A 417 19.84 3.02 12.82
C GLU A 417 19.08 3.33 14.11
N ASP A 418 19.01 4.59 14.50
CA ASP A 418 18.29 5.03 15.69
C ASP A 418 16.78 5.03 15.46
N ALA A 419 16.34 5.57 14.33
CA ALA A 419 14.93 5.56 13.94
C ALA A 419 14.42 4.12 13.72
N ALA A 420 15.26 3.21 13.22
CA ALA A 420 14.92 1.79 13.07
C ALA A 420 14.62 1.11 14.40
N CYS A 421 15.27 1.53 15.49
CA CYS A 421 15.11 0.98 16.84
C CYS A 421 14.00 1.67 17.68
N MET A 422 13.30 2.70 17.13
CA MET A 422 12.15 3.29 17.81
C MET A 422 11.08 2.24 18.10
N PRO A 423 10.38 2.33 19.24
CA PRO A 423 9.28 1.40 19.55
C PRO A 423 8.20 1.39 18.46
N GLU A 424 7.40 0.34 18.44
CA GLU A 424 6.31 0.19 17.51
C GLU A 424 5.06 -0.33 18.19
N VAL A 425 3.90 0.27 17.87
CA VAL A 425 2.60 -0.15 18.36
C VAL A 425 1.72 -0.55 17.19
N VAL A 426 1.23 -1.79 17.21
CA VAL A 426 0.31 -2.34 16.22
C VAL A 426 -1.08 -2.44 16.81
N MET A 427 -2.04 -1.74 16.21
CA MET A 427 -3.43 -1.74 16.65
C MET A 427 -4.32 -2.46 15.65
N ALA A 428 -5.15 -3.38 16.15
CA ALA A 428 -6.17 -4.04 15.34
C ALA A 428 -7.21 -4.77 16.19
N LYS A 429 -8.41 -4.93 15.67
CA LYS A 429 -9.37 -5.90 16.17
C LYS A 429 -8.94 -7.34 15.88
N MET A 430 -9.63 -8.32 16.46
CA MET A 430 -9.41 -9.73 16.13
C MET A 430 -9.60 -9.97 14.62
N GLY A 431 -8.72 -10.77 14.01
CA GLY A 431 -8.74 -11.04 12.57
C GLY A 431 -8.17 -9.91 11.69
N GLY A 432 -7.61 -8.84 12.27
CA GLY A 432 -7.04 -7.72 11.52
C GLY A 432 -5.66 -7.95 10.88
N GLY A 433 -5.06 -9.14 11.03
CA GLY A 433 -3.77 -9.49 10.40
C GLY A 433 -2.53 -9.30 11.28
N LYS A 434 -2.68 -9.02 12.59
CA LYS A 434 -1.54 -8.82 13.53
C LYS A 434 -0.53 -9.95 13.50
N THR A 435 -1.00 -11.19 13.68
CA THR A 435 -0.15 -12.37 13.75
C THR A 435 0.69 -12.55 12.48
N SER A 436 0.05 -12.44 11.31
CA SER A 436 0.78 -12.53 10.02
C SER A 436 1.81 -11.42 9.83
N LEU A 437 1.51 -10.20 10.31
CA LEU A 437 2.47 -9.10 10.29
C LEU A 437 3.69 -9.42 11.16
N PHE A 438 3.49 -9.94 12.37
CA PHE A 438 4.57 -10.30 13.29
C PHE A 438 5.39 -11.49 12.79
N GLU A 439 4.75 -12.50 12.21
CA GLU A 439 5.44 -13.62 11.57
C GLU A 439 6.39 -13.14 10.46
N ASN A 440 5.90 -12.31 9.53
CA ASN A 440 6.72 -11.74 8.47
C ASN A 440 7.88 -10.90 9.03
N ARG A 441 7.62 -10.06 10.04
CA ARG A 441 8.66 -9.24 10.67
C ARG A 441 9.72 -10.04 11.39
N GLY A 442 9.31 -11.08 12.13
CA GLY A 442 10.24 -11.97 12.80
C GLY A 442 11.15 -12.68 11.81
N VAL A 443 10.59 -13.17 10.70
CA VAL A 443 11.36 -13.81 9.63
C VAL A 443 12.32 -12.83 8.95
N ASP A 444 11.84 -11.60 8.61
CA ASP A 444 12.68 -10.56 7.99
C ASP A 444 13.85 -10.15 8.92
N ALA A 445 13.61 -9.98 10.22
CA ALA A 445 14.62 -9.64 11.20
C ALA A 445 15.75 -10.69 11.23
N VAL A 446 15.40 -11.96 11.38
CA VAL A 446 16.40 -13.06 11.42
C VAL A 446 17.16 -13.22 10.11
N ASN A 447 16.48 -13.06 8.98
CA ASN A 447 17.11 -13.17 7.65
C ASN A 447 18.07 -12.00 7.36
N SER A 448 17.77 -10.80 7.91
CA SER A 448 18.67 -9.64 7.81
C SER A 448 19.87 -9.67 8.77
N GLY A 449 19.96 -10.73 9.61
CA GLY A 449 21.03 -10.90 10.58
C GLY A 449 20.80 -10.17 11.90
N ASP A 450 19.60 -9.62 12.12
CA ASP A 450 19.20 -9.06 13.40
C ASP A 450 18.76 -10.16 14.38
N GLY A 451 18.78 -9.89 15.68
CA GLY A 451 18.23 -10.78 16.70
C GLY A 451 16.70 -10.63 16.78
N LEU A 452 16.05 -11.67 17.28
CA LEU A 452 14.62 -11.69 17.50
C LEU A 452 14.32 -12.26 18.90
N ILE A 453 13.44 -11.61 19.63
CA ILE A 453 12.84 -12.14 20.87
C ILE A 453 11.32 -12.13 20.68
N VAL A 454 10.67 -13.27 20.89
CA VAL A 454 9.21 -13.38 20.85
C VAL A 454 8.69 -13.83 22.21
N ILE A 455 7.86 -12.99 22.82
CA ILE A 455 7.12 -13.35 24.05
C ILE A 455 5.72 -13.75 23.61
N ASP A 456 5.46 -15.06 23.55
CA ASP A 456 4.21 -15.63 23.01
C ASP A 456 3.40 -16.33 24.10
N PHE A 457 2.26 -15.75 24.44
CA PHE A 457 1.33 -16.28 25.44
C PHE A 457 -0.12 -16.43 24.90
N ILE A 458 -0.22 -16.43 23.56
CA ILE A 458 -1.54 -16.52 22.92
C ILE A 458 -1.76 -17.97 22.45
N LYS A 459 -2.93 -18.52 22.81
CA LYS A 459 -3.31 -19.91 22.50
C LYS A 459 -2.17 -20.91 22.83
N ASN A 460 -1.71 -21.65 21.82
CA ASN A 460 -0.64 -22.65 21.94
C ASN A 460 0.71 -22.10 21.40
N CYS A 461 0.91 -20.79 21.34
CA CYS A 461 2.08 -20.14 20.78
C CYS A 461 2.29 -20.42 19.28
N GLU A 462 1.20 -20.39 18.51
CA GLU A 462 1.18 -20.68 17.07
C GLU A 462 2.07 -19.72 16.25
N MET A 463 2.14 -18.45 16.65
CA MET A 463 3.01 -17.45 16.01
C MET A 463 4.48 -17.85 16.10
N SER A 464 4.95 -18.24 17.28
CA SER A 464 6.30 -18.75 17.48
C SER A 464 6.59 -19.99 16.63
N ASP A 465 5.66 -20.94 16.58
CA ASP A 465 5.84 -22.18 15.81
C ASP A 465 5.90 -21.90 14.30
N ASN A 466 5.11 -20.96 13.81
CA ASN A 466 5.12 -20.57 12.42
C ASN A 466 6.46 -19.93 12.01
N ILE A 467 6.99 -19.04 12.84
CA ILE A 467 8.31 -18.42 12.57
C ILE A 467 9.42 -19.48 12.61
N ILE A 468 9.44 -20.36 13.63
CA ILE A 468 10.45 -21.42 13.80
C ILE A 468 10.51 -22.36 12.59
N ARG A 469 9.36 -22.67 11.94
CA ARG A 469 9.34 -23.53 10.76
C ARG A 469 10.06 -22.93 9.55
N ILE A 470 10.17 -21.61 9.49
CA ILE A 470 10.67 -20.89 8.32
C ILE A 470 12.14 -20.56 8.44
N ILE A 471 12.61 -20.15 9.63
CA ILE A 471 13.98 -19.74 9.87
C ILE A 471 14.95 -20.92 10.04
N ASP A 472 16.24 -20.65 9.99
CA ASP A 472 17.27 -21.66 10.17
C ASP A 472 17.32 -22.14 11.62
N LYS A 473 17.35 -23.48 11.80
CA LYS A 473 17.28 -24.10 13.13
C LYS A 473 18.45 -23.76 14.02
N ASP A 474 19.63 -23.54 13.46
CA ASP A 474 20.83 -23.14 14.20
C ASP A 474 20.74 -21.72 14.78
N LYS A 475 19.81 -20.90 14.30
CA LYS A 475 19.52 -19.58 14.84
C LYS A 475 18.44 -19.56 15.92
N VAL A 476 17.81 -20.69 16.22
CA VAL A 476 16.65 -20.77 17.10
C VAL A 476 17.04 -21.19 18.52
N ALA A 477 16.53 -20.43 19.50
CA ALA A 477 16.54 -20.80 20.93
C ALA A 477 15.10 -20.76 21.45
N VAL A 478 14.59 -21.89 21.98
CA VAL A 478 13.22 -22.00 22.49
C VAL A 478 13.23 -22.28 23.99
N ILE A 479 12.56 -21.44 24.76
CA ILE A 479 12.30 -21.61 26.17
C ILE A 479 10.78 -21.82 26.35
N ASN A 480 10.38 -23.08 26.53
CA ASN A 480 8.98 -23.45 26.74
C ASN A 480 8.70 -23.57 28.24
N PHE A 481 8.05 -22.58 28.83
CA PHE A 481 7.73 -22.58 30.25
C PHE A 481 6.64 -23.59 30.66
N ALA A 482 5.97 -24.23 29.72
CA ALA A 482 5.09 -25.35 30.00
C ALA A 482 5.85 -26.67 30.19
N ASP A 483 7.08 -26.76 29.70
CA ASP A 483 7.94 -27.92 29.89
C ASP A 483 8.88 -27.70 31.10
N PHE A 484 8.65 -28.45 32.16
CA PHE A 484 9.43 -28.34 33.40
C PHE A 484 10.91 -28.63 33.22
N MET A 485 11.31 -29.35 32.20
CA MET A 485 12.72 -29.62 31.89
C MET A 485 13.41 -28.43 31.20
N CYS A 486 12.65 -27.62 30.45
CA CYS A 486 13.16 -26.48 29.72
C CYS A 486 12.98 -25.13 30.43
N GLN A 487 12.38 -25.12 31.63
CA GLN A 487 12.17 -23.90 32.41
C GLN A 487 13.47 -23.36 32.99
N GLU A 488 13.53 -22.01 33.04
CA GLU A 488 14.59 -21.27 33.74
C GLU A 488 14.24 -21.04 35.21
N GLY A 489 15.23 -20.79 36.06
CA GLY A 489 15.04 -20.29 37.41
C GLY A 489 14.87 -18.76 37.42
N PHE A 490 14.20 -18.21 38.42
CA PHE A 490 14.16 -16.76 38.60
C PHE A 490 15.54 -16.22 39.01
N GLY A 491 16.23 -15.57 38.10
CA GLY A 491 17.55 -14.97 38.28
C GLY A 491 18.16 -14.49 36.97
N PHE A 492 19.21 -13.73 37.03
CA PHE A 492 19.84 -13.01 35.93
C PHE A 492 21.28 -13.43 35.72
N ASN A 493 21.53 -14.43 34.88
CA ASN A 493 22.88 -14.95 34.62
C ASN A 493 23.76 -14.00 33.83
N GLU A 494 23.15 -13.10 33.11
CA GLU A 494 23.81 -12.14 32.22
C GLU A 494 24.86 -11.33 32.97
N ILE A 495 24.60 -11.05 34.25
CA ILE A 495 25.48 -10.29 35.11
C ILE A 495 26.85 -10.95 35.33
N ASN A 496 26.93 -12.27 35.21
CA ASN A 496 28.18 -13.00 35.36
C ASN A 496 29.19 -12.70 34.23
N MET A 497 28.75 -12.04 33.14
CA MET A 497 29.64 -11.60 32.05
C MET A 497 30.52 -10.40 32.42
N ILE A 498 30.09 -9.59 33.39
CA ILE A 498 30.83 -8.42 33.86
C ILE A 498 31.36 -8.60 35.27
N ARG A 499 30.87 -9.60 35.99
CA ARG A 499 31.27 -9.85 37.36
C ARG A 499 32.69 -10.35 37.41
N ASP A 500 33.56 -9.60 38.06
CA ASP A 500 34.88 -10.05 38.46
C ASP A 500 34.82 -10.63 39.89
N ILE A 501 35.00 -11.95 40.01
CA ILE A 501 34.82 -12.69 41.27
C ILE A 501 35.86 -12.26 42.31
N ASP A 502 37.05 -11.88 41.89
CA ASP A 502 38.13 -11.47 42.76
C ASP A 502 37.99 -10.01 43.22
N ASN A 503 37.16 -9.22 42.53
CA ASN A 503 36.94 -7.82 42.85
C ASN A 503 35.63 -7.62 43.64
N HIS A 504 35.73 -7.29 44.93
CA HIS A 504 34.58 -7.07 45.80
C HIS A 504 33.66 -5.93 45.32
N MET A 505 34.24 -4.83 44.79
CA MET A 505 33.45 -3.73 44.27
C MET A 505 32.64 -4.14 43.07
N SER A 506 33.23 -4.86 42.09
CA SER A 506 32.51 -5.41 40.94
C SER A 506 31.37 -6.35 41.34
N ARG A 507 31.60 -7.22 42.34
CA ARG A 507 30.55 -8.11 42.91
C ARG A 507 29.40 -7.32 43.52
N TYR A 508 29.72 -6.26 44.29
CA TYR A 508 28.73 -5.39 44.90
C TYR A 508 27.91 -4.65 43.86
N GLU A 509 28.54 -4.01 42.86
CA GLU A 509 27.86 -3.33 41.77
C GLU A 509 26.90 -4.27 41.00
N CYS A 510 27.36 -5.48 40.73
CA CYS A 510 26.51 -6.51 40.11
C CYS A 510 25.31 -6.92 40.97
N ALA A 511 25.50 -6.98 42.31
CA ALA A 511 24.40 -7.25 43.23
C ALA A 511 23.37 -6.12 43.27
N VAL A 512 23.82 -4.87 43.24
CA VAL A 512 22.96 -3.68 43.20
C VAL A 512 22.13 -3.64 41.90
N LEU A 513 22.73 -3.93 40.73
CA LEU A 513 22.02 -4.01 39.44
C LEU A 513 20.92 -5.09 39.46
N GLN A 514 21.23 -6.27 39.99
CA GLN A 514 20.25 -7.35 40.15
C GLN A 514 19.15 -6.98 41.12
N ASN A 515 19.53 -6.36 42.27
CA ASN A 515 18.59 -5.91 43.27
C ASN A 515 17.53 -4.98 42.71
N ALA A 516 17.94 -3.93 41.99
CA ALA A 516 17.01 -2.98 41.37
C ALA A 516 15.93 -3.67 40.54
N GLN A 517 16.32 -4.65 39.70
CA GLN A 517 15.39 -5.37 38.82
C GLN A 517 14.52 -6.39 39.60
N ILE A 518 15.05 -7.04 40.62
CA ILE A 518 14.28 -7.96 41.48
C ILE A 518 13.26 -7.19 42.30
N THR A 519 13.66 -6.06 42.87
CA THR A 519 12.78 -5.21 43.68
C THR A 519 11.62 -4.68 42.78
N GLN A 520 11.93 -4.15 41.60
CA GLN A 520 10.89 -3.72 40.63
C GLN A 520 10.00 -4.88 40.23
N PHE A 521 10.55 -6.06 39.96
CA PHE A 521 9.77 -7.25 39.62
C PHE A 521 8.83 -7.65 40.77
N ILE A 522 9.32 -7.76 42.01
CA ILE A 522 8.51 -8.14 43.19
C ILE A 522 7.45 -7.05 43.49
N ASP A 523 7.78 -5.78 43.26
CA ASP A 523 6.85 -4.69 43.46
C ASP A 523 5.69 -4.78 42.44
N SER A 524 5.99 -5.11 41.16
CA SER A 524 4.98 -5.34 40.13
C SER A 524 4.01 -6.51 40.39
N LEU A 525 4.29 -7.37 41.39
CA LEU A 525 3.40 -8.45 41.80
C LEU A 525 2.21 -7.97 42.65
N GLY A 526 2.31 -6.79 43.25
CA GLY A 526 1.26 -6.20 44.09
C GLY A 526 0.46 -5.13 43.37
N ASP A 527 -0.67 -4.77 43.96
CA ASP A 527 -1.51 -3.67 43.45
C ASP A 527 -1.06 -2.29 43.99
N GLU A 528 -0.28 -2.25 45.06
CA GLU A 528 0.25 -1.06 45.71
C GLU A 528 1.78 -1.10 45.69
N GLU A 529 2.42 0.07 45.64
CA GLU A 529 3.87 0.20 45.75
C GLU A 529 4.41 -0.24 47.10
N PHE A 530 5.69 -0.64 47.16
CA PHE A 530 6.36 -0.95 48.44
C PHE A 530 6.39 0.26 49.33
N SER A 531 6.18 0.04 50.64
CA SER A 531 6.56 1.04 51.62
C SER A 531 8.09 1.14 51.69
N ALA A 532 8.61 2.32 52.04
CA ALA A 532 10.06 2.53 52.15
C ALA A 532 10.78 1.50 53.05
N SER A 533 10.12 1.07 54.13
CA SER A 533 10.66 0.05 55.01
C SER A 533 10.72 -1.35 54.38
N MET A 534 9.69 -1.73 53.59
CA MET A 534 9.71 -3.00 52.85
C MET A 534 10.82 -3.02 51.80
N GLY A 535 10.99 -1.93 51.08
CA GLY A 535 12.08 -1.76 50.11
C GLY A 535 13.44 -1.98 50.80
N ARG A 536 13.71 -1.28 51.92
CA ARG A 536 14.97 -1.39 52.66
C ARG A 536 15.32 -2.82 53.09
N TYR A 537 14.36 -3.59 53.61
CA TYR A 537 14.64 -4.98 54.00
C TYR A 537 14.88 -5.90 52.80
N LEU A 538 14.13 -5.69 51.70
CA LEU A 538 14.34 -6.46 50.47
C LEU A 538 15.71 -6.15 49.86
N ASP A 539 16.09 -4.90 49.79
CA ASP A 539 17.36 -4.42 49.23
C ASP A 539 18.53 -5.02 49.99
N ALA A 540 18.53 -4.96 51.33
CA ALA A 540 19.55 -5.55 52.16
C ALA A 540 19.68 -7.09 51.99
N ALA A 541 18.55 -7.80 51.88
CA ALA A 541 18.55 -9.22 51.61
C ALA A 541 19.04 -9.57 50.21
N CYS A 542 18.68 -8.76 49.20
CA CYS A 542 19.19 -8.89 47.84
C CYS A 542 20.71 -8.69 47.82
N THR A 543 21.23 -7.62 48.42
CA THR A 543 22.68 -7.36 48.47
C THR A 543 23.40 -8.53 49.10
N ALA A 544 23.01 -8.95 50.33
CA ALA A 544 23.68 -10.04 51.07
C ALA A 544 23.69 -11.37 50.28
N VAL A 545 22.67 -11.66 49.49
CA VAL A 545 22.57 -12.91 48.74
C VAL A 545 23.22 -12.80 47.38
N LEU A 546 22.99 -11.70 46.62
CA LEU A 546 23.35 -11.59 45.21
C LEU A 546 24.82 -11.19 44.97
N ILE A 547 25.57 -10.81 45.99
CA ILE A 547 27.04 -10.76 45.90
C ILE A 547 27.65 -12.13 45.56
N HIS A 548 26.89 -13.21 45.75
CA HIS A 548 27.26 -14.58 45.41
C HIS A 548 26.68 -15.00 44.08
N GLU A 549 27.39 -15.84 43.33
CA GLU A 549 26.93 -16.33 42.02
C GLU A 549 25.76 -17.32 42.11
N ASN A 550 24.98 -17.38 41.04
CA ASN A 550 23.94 -18.37 40.86
C ASN A 550 22.85 -18.40 41.94
N LYS A 551 22.65 -17.26 42.60
CA LYS A 551 21.56 -17.07 43.57
C LYS A 551 20.26 -16.66 42.89
N SER A 552 19.18 -17.03 43.52
CA SER A 552 17.80 -16.83 43.01
C SER A 552 16.96 -16.01 43.97
N ILE A 553 15.81 -15.56 43.51
CA ILE A 553 14.78 -14.93 44.38
C ILE A 553 14.43 -15.84 45.59
N LYS A 554 14.45 -17.16 45.40
CA LYS A 554 14.23 -18.09 46.50
C LYS A 554 15.27 -17.94 47.62
N ASP A 555 16.54 -17.72 47.27
CA ASP A 555 17.62 -17.55 48.28
C ASP A 555 17.43 -16.22 49.00
N VAL A 556 17.05 -15.14 48.33
CA VAL A 556 16.69 -13.86 48.93
C VAL A 556 15.51 -14.03 49.93
N VAL A 557 14.47 -14.74 49.51
CA VAL A 557 13.32 -14.99 50.37
C VAL A 557 13.71 -15.82 51.60
N ARG A 558 14.57 -16.82 51.46
CA ARG A 558 15.05 -17.60 52.59
C ARG A 558 15.86 -16.74 53.58
N CYS A 559 16.67 -15.82 53.09
CA CYS A 559 17.34 -14.85 53.93
C CYS A 559 16.36 -13.97 54.73
N LEU A 560 15.24 -13.57 54.11
CA LEU A 560 14.20 -12.79 54.81
C LEU A 560 13.38 -13.61 55.80
N GLU A 561 12.95 -14.83 55.48
CA GLU A 561 12.03 -15.65 56.26
C GLU A 561 12.74 -16.40 57.41
N ASP A 562 13.93 -16.98 57.19
CA ASP A 562 14.61 -17.87 58.10
C ASP A 562 15.84 -17.19 58.73
N PHE A 563 15.78 -16.95 60.02
CA PHE A 563 16.85 -16.30 60.77
C PHE A 563 18.18 -17.06 60.74
N ARG A 564 18.16 -18.38 60.54
CA ARG A 564 19.41 -19.20 60.48
C ARG A 564 20.11 -18.92 59.15
N THR A 565 19.37 -19.02 58.04
CA THR A 565 19.89 -18.67 56.70
C THR A 565 20.32 -17.20 56.66
N ARG A 566 19.56 -16.28 57.27
CA ARG A 566 19.94 -14.86 57.36
C ARG A 566 21.25 -14.67 58.09
N LYS A 567 21.43 -15.36 59.23
CA LYS A 567 22.68 -15.29 59.97
C LYS A 567 23.87 -15.73 59.11
N GLU A 568 23.73 -16.85 58.36
CA GLU A 568 24.79 -17.31 57.45
C GLU A 568 25.15 -16.22 56.42
N TYR A 569 24.18 -15.62 55.79
CA TYR A 569 24.44 -14.54 54.79
C TYR A 569 24.97 -13.27 55.45
N MET A 570 24.57 -12.93 56.62
CA MET A 570 25.15 -11.80 57.39
C MET A 570 26.60 -12.04 57.77
N ASP A 571 26.97 -13.24 58.19
CA ASP A 571 28.35 -13.60 58.50
C ASP A 571 29.24 -13.54 57.23
N MET A 572 28.74 -14.07 56.11
CA MET A 572 29.37 -13.94 54.78
C MET A 572 29.48 -12.48 54.31
N LEU A 573 28.48 -11.64 54.58
CA LEU A 573 28.48 -10.23 54.23
C LEU A 573 29.49 -9.43 55.09
N ARG A 574 29.68 -9.78 56.38
CA ARG A 574 30.72 -9.20 57.24
C ARG A 574 32.13 -9.51 56.71
N GLU A 575 32.35 -10.76 56.30
CA GLU A 575 33.63 -11.18 55.70
C GLU A 575 33.83 -10.44 54.34
N PHE A 576 32.77 -10.32 53.52
CA PHE A 576 32.85 -9.60 52.30
C PHE A 576 33.16 -8.10 52.49
N LYS A 577 32.65 -7.46 53.55
CA LYS A 577 32.89 -6.07 53.89
C LYS A 577 34.38 -5.80 54.10
N GLU A 578 35.16 -6.73 54.72
CA GLU A 578 36.60 -6.56 54.96
C GLU A 578 37.42 -6.41 53.68
N GLY A 579 36.92 -6.99 52.55
CA GLY A 579 37.56 -6.86 51.24
C GLY A 579 37.09 -5.61 50.41
N MET A 580 36.13 -4.85 50.92
CA MET A 580 35.68 -3.62 50.28
C MET A 580 36.59 -2.43 50.61
N PRO A 581 36.72 -1.43 49.67
CA PRO A 581 37.41 -0.19 50.01
C PRO A 581 36.77 0.50 51.22
N GLU A 582 37.58 1.02 52.16
CA GLU A 582 37.10 1.57 53.42
C GLU A 582 35.98 2.58 53.31
N GLN A 583 36.04 3.42 52.29
CA GLN A 583 35.02 4.44 51.99
C GLN A 583 33.64 3.87 51.62
N TYR A 584 33.52 2.59 51.23
CA TYR A 584 32.26 1.94 50.81
C TYR A 584 31.80 0.90 51.87
N GLN A 585 32.53 0.67 52.94
CA GLN A 585 32.15 -0.30 53.97
C GLN A 585 30.89 0.10 54.74
N GLU A 586 30.58 1.41 54.80
CA GLU A 586 29.38 1.93 55.43
C GLU A 586 28.10 1.46 54.73
N LEU A 587 28.10 1.29 53.38
CA LEU A 587 26.97 0.75 52.61
C LEU A 587 26.62 -0.68 53.07
N ILE A 588 27.63 -1.51 53.29
CA ILE A 588 27.45 -2.89 53.79
C ILE A 588 26.95 -2.89 55.23
N GLU A 589 27.39 -1.92 56.05
CA GLU A 589 26.93 -1.80 57.43
C GLU A 589 25.45 -1.43 57.51
N GLU A 590 24.96 -0.59 56.63
CA GLU A 590 23.53 -0.28 56.53
C GLU A 590 22.70 -1.53 56.19
N ASP A 591 23.15 -2.36 55.24
CA ASP A 591 22.50 -3.62 54.88
C ASP A 591 22.48 -4.62 56.05
N LEU A 592 23.63 -4.76 56.76
CA LEU A 592 23.73 -5.60 57.94
C LEU A 592 22.77 -5.14 59.05
N ASN A 593 22.67 -3.85 59.29
CA ASN A 593 21.76 -3.29 60.30
C ASN A 593 20.30 -3.55 59.91
N ALA A 594 19.94 -3.39 58.65
CA ALA A 594 18.59 -3.69 58.17
C ALA A 594 18.23 -5.16 58.35
N LEU A 595 19.15 -6.09 58.06
CA LEU A 595 18.94 -7.52 58.28
C LEU A 595 18.88 -7.89 59.77
N GLU A 596 19.67 -7.26 60.62
CA GLU A 596 19.67 -7.45 62.06
C GLU A 596 18.32 -7.05 62.69
N GLU A 597 17.73 -5.96 62.23
CA GLU A 597 16.39 -5.54 62.67
C GLU A 597 15.28 -6.57 62.42
N LEU A 598 15.49 -7.54 61.53
CA LEU A 598 14.56 -8.63 61.28
C LEU A 598 14.69 -9.78 62.28
N ASN A 599 15.68 -9.78 63.14
CA ASN A 599 15.86 -10.81 64.15
C ASN A 599 15.01 -10.54 65.39
N GLU A 600 14.31 -11.54 65.87
CA GLU A 600 13.64 -11.54 67.17
C GLU A 600 14.56 -12.19 68.20
N TYR A 601 14.73 -11.53 69.36
CA TYR A 601 15.62 -11.99 70.44
C TYR A 601 14.81 -12.50 71.58
N LYS A 602 15.28 -13.60 72.20
CA LYS A 602 14.77 -14.15 73.42
C LYS A 602 15.90 -14.28 74.43
N GLU A 603 15.57 -13.85 75.63
CA GLU A 603 16.55 -13.98 76.76
C GLU A 603 16.76 -15.42 77.12
N ILE A 604 18.03 -15.81 77.19
CA ILE A 604 18.45 -17.15 77.58
C ILE A 604 18.11 -17.37 79.10
N LYS A 605 17.47 -18.49 79.39
CA LYS A 605 17.16 -18.89 80.72
C LYS A 605 18.09 -20.07 81.11
N SER A 606 18.93 -19.91 82.14
CA SER A 606 19.64 -20.99 82.73
C SER A 606 19.05 -21.32 84.12
N SER A 607 18.68 -22.57 84.33
CA SER A 607 18.04 -23.04 85.60
C SER A 607 16.80 -22.22 85.98
N GLY A 608 15.99 -21.72 85.00
CA GLY A 608 14.76 -20.93 85.20
C GLY A 608 14.98 -19.44 85.53
N LYS A 609 16.25 -18.96 85.62
CA LYS A 609 16.59 -17.53 85.78
C LYS A 609 17.04 -16.92 84.44
N LYS A 610 16.72 -15.67 84.21
CA LYS A 610 17.18 -14.86 83.07
C LYS A 610 18.67 -14.63 83.19
N THR A 611 19.44 -14.87 82.13
CA THR A 611 20.89 -14.72 82.12
C THR A 611 21.37 -13.35 81.75
N GLY A 612 20.52 -12.52 81.17
CA GLY A 612 20.91 -11.25 80.62
C GLY A 612 21.49 -11.38 79.17
N GLU A 613 21.71 -12.64 78.76
CA GLU A 613 22.13 -12.92 77.34
C GLU A 613 20.94 -13.19 76.48
N PHE A 614 21.03 -12.78 75.25
CA PHE A 614 19.96 -12.90 74.24
C PHE A 614 20.42 -13.77 73.04
N GLU A 615 19.56 -14.67 72.65
CA GLU A 615 19.73 -15.47 71.44
C GLU A 615 18.64 -15.13 70.42
N ILE A 616 18.95 -15.29 69.12
CA ILE A 616 17.97 -15.10 68.07
C ILE A 616 16.99 -16.24 68.16
N SER A 617 15.71 -15.94 68.41
CA SER A 617 14.62 -16.88 68.52
C SER A 617 13.68 -16.98 67.33
N GLY A 618 13.73 -16.02 66.48
CA GLY A 618 12.82 -15.96 65.33
C GLY A 618 13.07 -14.82 64.35
N THR A 619 12.12 -14.63 63.48
CA THR A 619 12.10 -13.54 62.48
C THR A 619 10.88 -12.65 62.68
N ALA A 620 11.04 -11.34 62.65
CA ALA A 620 9.96 -10.34 62.74
C ALA A 620 9.13 -10.31 61.44
N ILE A 621 8.32 -11.35 61.28
CA ILE A 621 7.50 -11.59 60.05
C ILE A 621 6.61 -10.41 59.71
N ASN A 622 6.09 -9.68 60.70
CA ASN A 622 5.28 -8.48 60.50
C ASN A 622 5.96 -7.41 59.64
N LYS A 623 7.29 -7.25 59.77
CA LYS A 623 8.05 -6.26 59.00
C LYS A 623 8.19 -6.60 57.52
N ILE A 624 8.12 -7.89 57.17
CA ILE A 624 8.30 -8.42 55.82
C ILE A 624 7.04 -9.05 55.24
N SER A 625 5.89 -8.93 55.92
CA SER A 625 4.64 -9.62 55.55
C SER A 625 4.16 -9.24 54.17
N GLY A 626 4.31 -7.97 53.74
CA GLY A 626 3.93 -7.51 52.41
C GLY A 626 4.82 -8.10 51.30
N ILE A 627 6.15 -8.23 51.55
CA ILE A 627 7.06 -8.89 50.60
C ILE A 627 6.70 -10.37 50.47
N ILE A 628 6.51 -11.07 51.57
CA ILE A 628 6.16 -12.50 51.59
C ILE A 628 4.82 -12.76 50.93
N SER A 629 3.85 -11.87 51.15
CA SER A 629 2.55 -11.99 50.48
C SER A 629 2.67 -11.94 48.94
N ARG A 630 3.44 -11.00 48.40
CA ARG A 630 3.69 -10.90 46.96
C ARG A 630 4.42 -12.13 46.43
N ILE A 631 5.48 -12.57 47.09
CA ILE A 631 6.23 -13.78 46.70
C ILE A 631 5.38 -15.04 46.79
N SER A 632 4.41 -15.11 47.71
CA SER A 632 3.49 -16.24 47.79
C SER A 632 2.70 -16.47 46.49
N MET A 633 2.54 -15.42 45.66
CA MET A 633 1.90 -15.51 44.36
C MET A 633 2.71 -16.34 43.36
N LEU A 634 4.05 -16.32 43.46
CA LEU A 634 4.95 -17.19 42.67
C LEU A 634 4.75 -18.67 43.00
N LYS A 635 4.27 -18.99 44.18
CA LYS A 635 4.08 -20.38 44.65
C LYS A 635 2.70 -20.95 44.32
N LYS A 636 1.75 -20.12 43.76
CA LYS A 636 0.37 -20.56 43.49
C LYS A 636 0.22 -21.33 42.15
N ASN A 637 1.08 -21.09 41.17
CA ASN A 637 1.04 -21.77 39.90
C ASN A 637 2.17 -22.81 39.79
N PRO A 638 1.96 -24.02 39.29
CA PRO A 638 2.99 -25.06 39.21
C PRO A 638 4.24 -24.62 38.43
N ALA A 639 4.06 -23.92 37.28
CA ALA A 639 5.19 -23.45 36.49
C ALA A 639 6.02 -22.40 37.25
N LEU A 640 5.37 -21.40 37.85
CA LEU A 640 6.05 -20.38 38.64
C LEU A 640 6.75 -21.01 39.86
N LYS A 641 6.12 -21.98 40.52
CA LYS A 641 6.71 -22.71 41.64
C LYS A 641 7.97 -23.48 41.21
N PHE A 642 7.97 -24.08 40.05
CA PHE A 642 9.15 -24.75 39.50
C PHE A 642 10.29 -23.76 39.24
N MET A 643 10.01 -22.64 38.57
CA MET A 643 10.98 -21.58 38.36
C MET A 643 11.52 -20.99 39.65
N TYR A 644 10.66 -20.84 40.68
CA TYR A 644 11.04 -20.34 41.97
C TYR A 644 12.02 -21.30 42.71
N ILE A 645 11.87 -22.61 42.51
CA ILE A 645 12.72 -23.63 43.18
C ILE A 645 14.03 -23.83 42.39
N ARG A 646 14.00 -23.63 41.07
CA ARG A 646 15.12 -23.95 40.17
C ARG A 646 16.27 -22.95 40.35
N SER A 647 17.50 -23.47 40.33
CA SER A 647 18.72 -22.62 40.32
C SER A 647 18.85 -21.92 38.98
N PRO A 648 19.21 -20.64 38.92
CA PRO A 648 19.45 -19.91 37.70
C PRO A 648 20.77 -20.30 37.00
N LYS A 649 21.60 -21.18 37.59
CA LYS A 649 22.91 -21.59 37.05
C LYS A 649 22.87 -22.00 35.58
N ASN A 650 21.77 -22.63 35.13
CA ASN A 650 21.59 -23.14 33.76
C ASN A 650 20.65 -22.28 32.94
N ASN A 651 20.32 -21.07 33.40
CA ASN A 651 19.55 -20.15 32.56
C ASN A 651 20.35 -19.78 31.32
N ILE A 652 19.64 -19.44 30.25
CA ILE A 652 20.28 -18.94 29.03
C ILE A 652 20.98 -17.60 29.32
N ASN A 653 22.10 -17.37 28.66
CA ASN A 653 22.72 -16.06 28.61
C ASN A 653 22.09 -15.23 27.50
N LEU A 654 21.11 -14.41 27.86
CA LEU A 654 20.31 -13.65 26.85
C LEU A 654 21.19 -12.59 26.17
N SER A 655 22.12 -11.93 26.87
CA SER A 655 23.03 -10.94 26.31
C SER A 655 23.86 -11.51 25.14
N GLU A 656 24.40 -12.70 25.32
CA GLU A 656 25.19 -13.41 24.31
C GLU A 656 24.33 -13.80 23.10
N LEU A 657 23.14 -14.41 23.33
CA LEU A 657 22.25 -14.81 22.27
C LEU A 657 21.75 -13.62 21.44
N MET A 658 21.51 -12.48 22.10
CA MET A 658 21.15 -11.23 21.43
C MET A 658 22.27 -10.72 20.51
N GLN A 659 23.54 -10.76 20.98
CA GLN A 659 24.69 -10.34 20.19
C GLN A 659 24.99 -11.31 19.03
N GLN A 660 24.74 -12.61 19.22
CA GLN A 660 24.83 -13.61 18.14
C GLN A 660 23.75 -13.46 17.07
N GLY A 661 22.69 -12.67 17.31
CA GLY A 661 21.56 -12.50 16.37
C GLY A 661 20.66 -13.74 16.35
N LYS A 662 20.50 -14.43 17.47
CA LYS A 662 19.60 -15.58 17.59
C LYS A 662 18.14 -15.15 17.66
N ALA A 663 17.25 -16.05 17.26
CA ALA A 663 15.81 -15.94 17.42
C ALA A 663 15.39 -16.71 18.70
N ILE A 664 14.97 -15.97 19.70
CA ILE A 664 14.68 -16.48 21.04
C ILE A 664 13.17 -16.46 21.24
N PHE A 665 12.59 -17.62 21.55
CA PHE A 665 11.14 -17.78 21.73
C PHE A 665 10.82 -18.15 23.17
N PHE A 666 10.18 -17.23 23.88
CA PHE A 666 9.61 -17.47 25.21
C PHE A 666 8.14 -17.90 25.04
N LYS A 667 7.89 -19.19 25.16
CA LYS A 667 6.56 -19.79 24.96
C LYS A 667 5.84 -19.99 26.29
N LEU A 668 4.67 -19.36 26.42
CA LEU A 668 3.78 -19.37 27.57
C LEU A 668 2.39 -19.89 27.15
N PRO A 669 2.21 -21.16 26.79
CA PRO A 669 0.95 -21.70 26.26
C PRO A 669 -0.22 -21.45 27.21
N GLN A 670 -1.34 -20.96 26.67
CA GLN A 670 -2.50 -20.53 27.47
C GLN A 670 -3.08 -21.61 28.36
N ASN A 671 -2.98 -22.89 27.99
CA ASN A 671 -3.46 -24.01 28.80
C ASN A 671 -2.75 -24.17 30.17
N ARG A 672 -1.50 -23.70 30.28
CA ARG A 672 -0.71 -23.66 31.51
C ARG A 672 -0.69 -22.28 32.19
N PHE A 673 -0.82 -21.22 31.38
CA PHE A 673 -0.77 -19.83 31.80
C PHE A 673 -2.12 -19.10 31.53
N SER A 674 -3.23 -19.71 31.95
CA SER A 674 -4.59 -19.16 31.71
C SER A 674 -4.92 -17.95 32.57
N SER A 675 -4.34 -17.87 33.79
CA SER A 675 -4.59 -16.76 34.70
C SER A 675 -3.94 -15.47 34.21
N PRO A 676 -4.69 -14.34 34.13
CA PRO A 676 -4.11 -13.04 33.80
C PRO A 676 -2.98 -12.63 34.73
N HIS A 677 -3.11 -12.93 36.02
CA HIS A 677 -2.10 -12.63 37.04
C HIS A 677 -0.79 -13.37 36.78
N VAL A 678 -0.85 -14.66 36.45
CA VAL A 678 0.33 -15.46 36.12
C VAL A 678 1.01 -14.97 34.84
N LYS A 679 0.22 -14.56 33.83
CA LYS A 679 0.78 -13.92 32.62
C LYS A 679 1.50 -12.63 32.97
N ASN A 680 0.91 -11.76 33.80
CA ASN A 680 1.55 -10.53 34.25
C ASN A 680 2.91 -10.80 34.86
N ILE A 681 2.98 -11.72 35.80
CA ILE A 681 4.23 -12.11 36.49
C ILE A 681 5.29 -12.52 35.45
N MET A 682 4.96 -13.44 34.56
CA MET A 682 5.93 -13.96 33.61
C MET A 682 6.39 -12.89 32.59
N VAL A 683 5.47 -12.12 32.05
CA VAL A 683 5.81 -11.08 31.07
C VAL A 683 6.63 -9.97 31.72
N SER A 684 6.30 -9.54 32.94
CA SER A 684 7.11 -8.57 33.71
C SER A 684 8.54 -9.08 33.98
N TYR A 685 8.70 -10.34 34.42
CA TYR A 685 9.99 -10.95 34.59
C TYR A 685 10.81 -10.99 33.29
N LEU A 686 10.20 -11.36 32.16
CA LEU A 686 10.89 -11.42 30.88
C LEU A 686 11.33 -10.04 30.38
N PHE A 687 10.51 -9.00 30.56
CA PHE A 687 10.93 -7.64 30.23
C PHE A 687 12.08 -7.18 31.15
N SER A 688 12.06 -7.42 32.46
CA SER A 688 13.19 -7.13 33.35
C SER A 688 14.46 -7.86 32.89
N LYS A 689 14.34 -9.14 32.50
CA LYS A 689 15.46 -9.93 31.99
C LYS A 689 16.03 -9.33 30.68
N ILE A 690 15.18 -8.87 29.77
CA ILE A 690 15.60 -8.21 28.52
C ILE A 690 16.30 -6.88 28.81
N MET A 691 15.82 -6.10 29.77
CA MET A 691 16.47 -4.84 30.18
C MET A 691 17.91 -5.10 30.68
N ILE A 692 18.09 -5.95 31.67
CA ILE A 692 19.43 -6.31 32.20
C ILE A 692 20.31 -6.84 31.07
N ALA A 693 19.80 -7.77 30.28
CA ALA A 693 20.57 -8.35 29.18
C ALA A 693 21.04 -7.31 28.17
N SER A 694 20.21 -6.28 27.92
CA SER A 694 20.54 -5.19 26.99
C SER A 694 21.64 -4.28 27.55
N GLU A 695 21.56 -3.93 28.83
CA GLU A 695 22.56 -3.11 29.54
C GLU A 695 23.91 -3.84 29.61
N ILE A 696 23.92 -5.07 30.09
CA ILE A 696 25.14 -5.90 30.18
C ILE A 696 25.76 -6.11 28.80
N ARG A 697 24.92 -6.35 27.76
CA ARG A 697 25.41 -6.47 26.39
C ARG A 697 26.14 -5.22 25.92
N SER A 698 25.63 -4.04 26.24
CA SER A 698 26.26 -2.77 25.86
C SER A 698 27.61 -2.54 26.53
N GLU A 699 27.79 -3.04 27.74
CA GLU A 699 29.03 -2.94 28.48
C GLU A 699 30.05 -3.96 27.98
N VAL A 700 29.68 -5.23 27.88
CA VAL A 700 30.55 -6.32 27.44
C VAL A 700 31.05 -6.13 26.02
N TYR A 701 30.16 -5.73 25.12
CA TYR A 701 30.46 -5.55 23.71
C TYR A 701 30.66 -4.09 23.28
N LYS A 702 31.12 -3.22 24.19
CA LYS A 702 31.33 -1.77 23.96
C LYS A 702 32.26 -1.44 22.79
N ASN A 703 33.16 -2.36 22.43
CA ASN A 703 34.09 -2.21 21.30
C ASN A 703 33.57 -2.81 19.99
N GLU A 704 32.36 -3.39 20.00
CA GLU A 704 31.72 -4.03 18.86
C GLU A 704 30.45 -3.27 18.49
N LYS A 705 30.02 -3.44 17.24
CA LYS A 705 28.70 -2.94 16.83
C LYS A 705 27.63 -3.84 17.46
N LEU A 706 26.76 -3.28 18.27
CA LEU A 706 25.60 -3.98 18.79
C LEU A 706 24.64 -4.36 17.65
N ARG A 707 24.21 -5.61 17.63
CA ARG A 707 23.17 -6.06 16.71
C ARG A 707 21.83 -5.50 17.12
N THR A 708 21.01 -5.13 16.14
CA THR A 708 19.60 -4.78 16.41
C THR A 708 18.85 -6.04 16.85
N VAL A 709 18.01 -5.92 17.88
CA VAL A 709 17.17 -7.01 18.39
C VAL A 709 15.71 -6.54 18.39
N HIS A 710 14.86 -7.31 17.75
CA HIS A 710 13.42 -7.05 17.68
C HIS A 710 12.72 -7.85 18.78
N VAL A 711 12.01 -7.17 19.69
CA VAL A 711 11.24 -7.79 20.77
C VAL A 711 9.77 -7.69 20.43
N ILE A 712 9.14 -8.82 20.11
CA ILE A 712 7.72 -8.90 19.72
C ILE A 712 6.91 -9.43 20.92
N CYS A 713 5.88 -8.66 21.31
CA CYS A 713 4.91 -9.07 22.32
C CYS A 713 3.49 -8.76 21.83
N ASP A 714 2.71 -9.81 21.54
CA ASP A 714 1.31 -9.67 21.08
C ASP A 714 0.36 -9.49 22.27
N GLU A 715 -0.68 -8.68 22.09
CA GLU A 715 -1.76 -8.44 23.06
C GLU A 715 -1.27 -8.00 24.46
N ILE A 716 -0.38 -7.01 24.49
CA ILE A 716 0.24 -6.51 25.73
C ILE A 716 -0.76 -6.05 26.81
N GLN A 717 -2.00 -5.69 26.42
CA GLN A 717 -3.05 -5.35 27.37
C GLN A 717 -3.44 -6.50 28.30
N GLN A 718 -3.04 -7.74 28.00
CA GLN A 718 -3.22 -8.89 28.89
C GLN A 718 -2.15 -8.98 29.99
N ALA A 719 -1.09 -8.17 29.89
CA ALA A 719 0.06 -8.18 30.81
C ALA A 719 0.31 -6.78 31.41
N ARG A 720 -0.70 -6.21 32.05
CA ARG A 720 -0.65 -4.83 32.57
C ARG A 720 0.43 -4.58 33.60
N GLY A 721 0.84 -5.58 34.38
CA GLY A 721 1.94 -5.46 35.35
C GLY A 721 3.29 -5.13 34.70
N SER A 722 3.47 -5.37 33.41
CA SER A 722 4.67 -5.03 32.68
C SER A 722 4.73 -3.57 32.16
N PHE A 723 3.69 -2.77 32.36
CA PHE A 723 3.61 -1.43 31.80
C PHE A 723 4.70 -0.48 32.31
N ALA A 724 5.08 -0.57 33.60
CA ALA A 724 6.18 0.21 34.13
C ALA A 724 7.50 -0.08 33.39
N ASN A 725 7.85 -1.37 33.26
CA ASN A 725 9.04 -1.80 32.53
C ASN A 725 9.03 -1.37 31.08
N ILE A 726 7.88 -1.54 30.40
CA ILE A 726 7.71 -1.12 29.00
C ILE A 726 7.88 0.39 28.86
N GLY A 727 7.32 1.18 29.78
CA GLY A 727 7.48 2.63 29.76
C GLY A 727 8.95 3.05 29.81
N GLU A 728 9.73 2.47 30.72
CA GLU A 728 11.16 2.72 30.83
C GLU A 728 11.92 2.26 29.56
N MET A 729 11.63 1.05 29.09
CA MET A 729 12.22 0.51 27.87
C MET A 729 11.97 1.38 26.63
N CYS A 730 10.81 2.01 26.51
CA CYS A 730 10.49 2.89 25.38
C CYS A 730 11.47 4.07 25.25
N TYR A 731 11.96 4.60 26.36
CA TYR A 731 12.93 5.71 26.35
C TYR A 731 14.38 5.25 26.21
N GLN A 732 14.72 4.08 26.76
CA GLN A 732 16.13 3.68 26.93
C GLN A 732 16.60 2.67 25.88
N MET A 733 15.76 1.72 25.47
CA MET A 733 16.18 0.53 24.71
C MET A 733 16.75 0.84 23.31
N ARG A 734 16.38 1.96 22.71
CA ARG A 734 16.99 2.42 21.45
C ARG A 734 18.51 2.53 21.54
N LYS A 735 19.03 3.03 22.67
CA LYS A 735 20.48 3.16 22.91
C LYS A 735 21.19 1.81 22.89
N PHE A 736 20.48 0.77 23.29
CA PHE A 736 20.95 -0.62 23.30
C PHE A 736 20.60 -1.42 22.05
N ARG A 737 20.17 -0.75 20.97
CA ARG A 737 19.76 -1.39 19.71
C ARG A 737 18.65 -2.43 19.91
N VAL A 738 17.69 -2.17 20.76
CA VAL A 738 16.53 -3.01 21.00
C VAL A 738 15.28 -2.28 20.56
N LYS A 739 14.52 -2.89 19.62
CA LYS A 739 13.24 -2.40 19.10
C LYS A 739 12.09 -3.14 19.75
N LEU A 740 11.25 -2.45 20.51
CA LEU A 740 10.00 -3.01 21.02
C LEU A 740 8.93 -3.00 19.95
N ILE A 741 8.25 -4.11 19.74
CA ILE A 741 7.10 -4.25 18.82
C ILE A 741 5.95 -4.83 19.63
N LEU A 742 4.99 -3.97 19.97
CA LEU A 742 3.87 -4.28 20.85
C LEU A 742 2.57 -4.27 20.08
N SER A 743 1.62 -5.13 20.41
CA SER A 743 0.27 -5.00 19.90
C SER A 743 -0.78 -4.79 20.97
N THR A 744 -1.83 -4.08 20.57
CA THR A 744 -3.02 -3.87 21.39
C THR A 744 -4.27 -3.79 20.52
N HIS A 745 -5.44 -3.90 21.15
CA HIS A 745 -6.70 -3.65 20.44
C HIS A 745 -6.97 -2.17 20.21
N ASN A 746 -6.64 -1.32 21.19
CA ASN A 746 -6.78 0.14 21.15
C ASN A 746 -5.95 0.80 22.27
N PHE A 747 -5.73 2.11 22.16
CA PHE A 747 -4.98 2.88 23.17
C PHE A 747 -5.63 2.88 24.55
N GLN A 748 -6.95 2.83 24.63
CA GLN A 748 -7.64 2.81 25.93
C GLN A 748 -7.23 1.62 26.79
N LYS A 749 -6.89 0.48 26.18
CA LYS A 749 -6.47 -0.73 26.88
C LYS A 749 -5.06 -0.62 27.47
N ILE A 750 -4.23 0.27 26.92
CA ILE A 750 -2.87 0.56 27.35
C ILE A 750 -2.71 2.02 27.81
N ALA A 751 -3.77 2.62 28.32
CA ALA A 751 -3.81 4.03 28.72
C ALA A 751 -2.60 4.47 29.59
N PRO A 752 -2.09 3.70 30.55
CA PRO A 752 -0.96 4.11 31.38
C PRO A 752 0.34 4.36 30.62
N ILE A 753 0.55 3.70 29.48
CA ILE A 753 1.78 3.84 28.67
C ILE A 753 1.51 4.51 27.32
N LYS A 754 0.28 4.94 27.03
CA LYS A 754 -0.11 5.52 25.75
C LYS A 754 0.73 6.76 25.43
N ASP A 755 0.77 7.72 26.34
CA ASP A 755 1.46 8.99 26.13
C ASP A 755 2.98 8.77 26.06
N ILE A 756 3.54 7.87 26.86
CA ILE A 756 4.94 7.45 26.79
C ILE A 756 5.30 6.92 25.39
N LEU A 757 4.47 6.05 24.84
CA LEU A 757 4.69 5.48 23.49
C LEU A 757 4.62 6.56 22.39
N ILE A 758 3.71 7.52 22.52
CA ILE A 758 3.57 8.62 21.56
C ILE A 758 4.79 9.55 21.64
N ASP A 759 5.19 9.94 22.85
CA ASP A 759 6.30 10.87 23.13
C ASP A 759 7.66 10.25 22.79
N ALA A 760 7.82 8.94 22.95
CA ALA A 760 8.99 8.21 22.52
C ALA A 760 9.18 8.16 20.99
N GLY A 761 8.28 8.74 20.20
CA GLY A 761 8.35 8.73 18.75
C GLY A 761 8.05 7.37 18.11
N SER A 762 7.27 6.51 18.79
CA SER A 762 6.96 5.16 18.33
C SER A 762 6.33 5.15 16.94
N SER A 763 6.68 4.15 16.14
CA SER A 763 5.92 3.83 14.92
C SER A 763 4.54 3.31 15.31
N ILE A 764 3.50 3.77 14.60
CA ILE A 764 2.12 3.36 14.83
C ILE A 764 1.59 2.67 13.59
N VAL A 765 1.06 1.45 13.76
CA VAL A 765 0.49 0.66 12.66
C VAL A 765 -0.98 0.37 12.98
N MET A 766 -1.87 1.03 12.26
CA MET A 766 -3.32 0.86 12.39
C MET A 766 -3.80 -0.12 11.31
N LEU A 767 -4.07 -1.35 11.70
CA LEU A 767 -4.56 -2.40 10.81
C LEU A 767 -6.08 -2.30 10.61
N LYS A 768 -6.61 -3.11 9.69
CA LYS A 768 -8.03 -3.25 9.43
C LYS A 768 -8.84 -3.42 10.73
N GLY A 769 -9.84 -2.58 10.90
CA GLY A 769 -10.73 -2.60 12.07
C GLY A 769 -10.21 -1.86 13.31
N SER A 770 -9.10 -1.11 13.20
CA SER A 770 -8.66 -0.19 14.26
C SER A 770 -9.74 0.84 14.58
N SER A 771 -9.70 1.37 15.79
CA SER A 771 -10.71 2.32 16.30
C SER A 771 -10.51 3.72 15.73
N VAL A 772 -11.60 4.36 15.31
CA VAL A 772 -11.59 5.79 14.95
C VAL A 772 -11.17 6.67 16.13
N LYS A 773 -11.47 6.27 17.37
CA LYS A 773 -11.01 7.01 18.57
C LYS A 773 -9.49 7.02 18.70
N ASP A 774 -8.83 5.94 18.29
CA ASP A 774 -7.35 5.90 18.28
C ASP A 774 -6.77 6.78 17.17
N PHE A 775 -7.45 6.92 16.04
CA PHE A 775 -7.08 7.86 14.99
C PHE A 775 -7.16 9.31 15.49
N GLU A 776 -8.23 9.67 16.21
CA GLU A 776 -8.42 11.03 16.74
C GLU A 776 -7.29 11.44 17.71
N VAL A 777 -6.70 10.49 18.44
CA VAL A 777 -5.51 10.75 19.30
C VAL A 777 -4.29 11.19 18.49
N LEU A 778 -4.15 10.69 17.25
CA LEU A 778 -3.02 10.92 16.36
C LEU A 778 -3.37 11.81 15.16
N LYS A 779 -4.54 12.45 15.22
CA LYS A 779 -5.14 13.19 14.11
C LYS A 779 -4.16 14.21 13.50
N ASP A 780 -3.56 15.03 14.33
CA ASP A 780 -2.66 16.11 13.87
C ASP A 780 -1.44 15.59 13.11
N GLU A 781 -0.98 14.37 13.43
CA GLU A 781 0.13 13.75 12.72
C GLU A 781 -0.30 13.15 11.39
N PHE A 782 -1.45 12.49 11.34
CA PHE A 782 -1.98 11.92 10.11
C PHE A 782 -2.42 13.00 9.11
N GLU A 783 -3.02 14.10 9.60
CA GLU A 783 -3.46 15.22 8.76
C GLU A 783 -2.31 15.94 8.06
N LYS A 784 -1.08 15.93 8.60
CA LYS A 784 0.13 16.44 7.92
C LYS A 784 0.39 15.75 6.58
N PHE A 785 -0.05 14.50 6.45
CA PHE A 785 0.05 13.69 5.24
C PHE A 785 -1.28 13.62 4.47
N GLY A 786 -2.29 14.39 4.90
CA GLY A 786 -3.61 14.46 4.29
C GLY A 786 -4.51 13.26 4.57
N PHE A 787 -4.17 12.40 5.55
CA PHE A 787 -5.04 11.31 5.97
C PHE A 787 -6.14 11.78 6.89
N THR A 788 -7.31 11.19 6.72
CA THR A 788 -8.52 11.45 7.50
C THR A 788 -9.06 10.16 8.13
N LYS A 789 -10.02 10.29 9.02
CA LYS A 789 -10.69 9.11 9.62
C LYS A 789 -11.38 8.23 8.56
N GLU A 790 -11.83 8.83 7.46
CA GLU A 790 -12.44 8.13 6.32
C GLU A 790 -11.44 7.19 5.66
N ASP A 791 -10.16 7.56 5.57
CA ASP A 791 -9.09 6.69 5.05
C ASP A 791 -8.96 5.44 5.92
N LEU A 792 -8.95 5.58 7.25
CA LEU A 792 -8.91 4.43 8.17
C LEU A 792 -10.15 3.55 8.05
N VAL A 793 -11.33 4.14 7.97
CA VAL A 793 -12.60 3.40 7.81
C VAL A 793 -12.60 2.64 6.49
N SER A 794 -12.11 3.25 5.41
CA SER A 794 -12.06 2.63 4.09
C SER A 794 -11.22 1.36 4.04
N LEU A 795 -10.14 1.27 4.86
CA LEU A 795 -9.32 0.06 4.96
C LEU A 795 -10.12 -1.15 5.45
N SER A 796 -11.22 -0.92 6.19
CA SER A 796 -12.10 -2.00 6.68
C SER A 796 -12.93 -2.65 5.57
N HIS A 797 -13.11 -1.98 4.44
CA HIS A 797 -13.93 -2.43 3.31
C HIS A 797 -13.11 -3.03 2.16
N THR A 798 -11.80 -3.12 2.30
CA THR A 798 -10.93 -3.72 1.28
C THR A 798 -10.73 -5.22 1.52
N ASP A 799 -10.64 -6.02 0.44
CA ASP A 799 -10.36 -7.45 0.52
C ASP A 799 -8.91 -7.74 0.89
N LYS A 800 -8.01 -6.81 0.65
CA LYS A 800 -6.58 -6.91 0.97
C LYS A 800 -6.30 -6.39 2.38
N TYR A 801 -5.34 -7.01 3.05
CA TYR A 801 -4.83 -6.51 4.34
C TYR A 801 -4.02 -5.24 4.12
N LYS A 802 -4.59 -4.09 4.47
CA LYS A 802 -3.94 -2.79 4.43
C LYS A 802 -3.79 -2.21 5.83
N ALA A 803 -2.77 -1.38 6.01
CA ALA A 803 -2.51 -0.67 7.25
C ALA A 803 -2.27 0.82 6.98
N LEU A 804 -2.82 1.68 7.84
CA LEU A 804 -2.44 3.09 7.93
C LEU A 804 -1.30 3.20 8.94
N CYS A 805 -0.15 3.69 8.51
CA CYS A 805 1.08 3.70 9.29
C CYS A 805 1.59 5.12 9.51
N LEU A 806 2.11 5.36 10.71
CA LEU A 806 3.09 6.41 11.02
C LEU A 806 4.40 5.70 11.33
N ILE A 807 5.40 5.81 10.48
CA ILE A 807 6.67 5.09 10.60
C ILE A 807 7.75 6.07 11.06
N ALA A 808 8.49 5.70 12.08
CA ALA A 808 9.59 6.50 12.61
C ALA A 808 10.70 6.70 11.56
N THR A 809 11.14 7.94 11.44
CA THR A 809 12.26 8.39 10.60
C THR A 809 13.17 9.30 11.42
N LYS A 810 14.34 9.59 10.90
CA LYS A 810 15.30 10.52 11.54
C LYS A 810 14.69 11.91 11.86
N ARG A 811 13.71 12.35 11.08
CA ARG A 811 13.07 13.67 11.19
C ARG A 811 11.69 13.67 11.86
N GLY A 812 11.32 12.56 12.50
CA GLY A 812 10.01 12.36 13.10
C GLY A 812 9.30 11.14 12.54
N ARG A 813 7.99 11.23 12.25
CA ARG A 813 7.22 10.12 11.69
C ARG A 813 6.76 10.45 10.27
N HIS A 814 6.68 9.43 9.42
CA HIS A 814 6.13 9.54 8.08
C HIS A 814 4.84 8.73 7.96
N GLY A 815 3.78 9.36 7.43
CA GLY A 815 2.47 8.74 7.23
C GLY A 815 2.34 8.10 5.86
N CYS A 816 1.94 6.83 5.81
CA CYS A 816 1.64 6.14 4.56
C CYS A 816 0.65 4.98 4.76
N ILE A 817 -0.03 4.58 3.69
CA ILE A 817 -0.79 3.34 3.65
C ILE A 817 0.06 2.25 3.03
N VAL A 818 0.10 1.09 3.66
CA VAL A 818 0.82 -0.08 3.16
C VAL A 818 -0.11 -1.28 2.99
N GLU A 819 0.08 -2.03 1.94
CA GLU A 819 -0.49 -3.36 1.77
C GLU A 819 0.48 -4.36 2.42
N LEU A 820 -0.02 -5.10 3.41
CA LEU A 820 0.79 -6.05 4.16
C LEU A 820 1.24 -7.21 3.28
N PRO A 821 2.47 -7.71 3.47
CA PRO A 821 2.94 -8.87 2.74
C PRO A 821 2.09 -10.11 3.09
N LYS A 822 1.93 -11.01 2.14
CA LYS A 822 1.30 -12.30 2.41
C LYS A 822 2.11 -13.08 3.45
N PRO A 823 1.46 -13.91 4.30
CA PRO A 823 2.18 -14.75 5.24
C PRO A 823 3.17 -15.65 4.51
N VAL A 824 4.40 -15.69 4.99
CA VAL A 824 5.41 -16.60 4.45
C VAL A 824 5.12 -18.02 4.95
N LYS A 825 4.81 -18.94 4.04
CA LYS A 825 4.40 -20.32 4.39
C LYS A 825 5.54 -21.32 4.38
N ASN A 826 6.62 -21.02 3.62
CA ASN A 826 7.79 -21.91 3.51
C ASN A 826 9.04 -21.14 3.02
N LYS A 827 10.24 -21.76 3.14
CA LYS A 827 11.52 -21.15 2.72
C LYS A 827 11.57 -20.82 1.21
N ILE A 828 10.87 -21.55 0.37
CA ILE A 828 10.87 -21.36 -1.10
C ILE A 828 10.18 -20.05 -1.47
N GLU A 829 9.10 -19.69 -0.77
CA GLU A 829 8.41 -18.40 -1.00
C GLU A 829 9.30 -17.19 -0.63
N LEU A 830 10.15 -17.33 0.36
CA LEU A 830 11.12 -16.29 0.75
C LEU A 830 12.18 -16.06 -0.34
N GLN A 831 12.74 -17.12 -0.91
CA GLN A 831 13.72 -17.01 -1.98
C GLN A 831 13.13 -16.33 -3.23
N ASN A 832 11.90 -16.64 -3.57
CA ASN A 832 11.20 -16.00 -4.69
C ASN A 832 10.92 -14.51 -4.45
N VAL A 833 10.60 -14.12 -3.22
CA VAL A 833 10.37 -12.71 -2.86
C VAL A 833 11.67 -11.91 -2.88
N VAL A 834 12.77 -12.47 -2.39
CA VAL A 834 14.10 -11.83 -2.44
C VAL A 834 14.58 -11.69 -3.87
N ASP A 835 14.40 -12.71 -4.72
CA ASP A 835 14.78 -12.67 -6.13
C ASP A 835 13.95 -11.67 -6.96
N VAL A 836 12.69 -11.48 -6.64
CA VAL A 836 11.83 -10.48 -7.31
C VAL A 836 12.30 -9.06 -6.99
N ASP A 837 12.64 -8.78 -5.73
CA ASP A 837 13.16 -7.47 -5.33
C ASP A 837 14.55 -7.19 -5.94
N PHE A 838 15.41 -8.19 -6.10
CA PHE A 838 16.70 -8.06 -6.78
C PHE A 838 16.54 -7.82 -8.29
N LYS A 839 15.60 -8.49 -8.94
CA LYS A 839 15.32 -8.30 -10.38
C LYS A 839 14.68 -6.96 -10.70
N SER A 840 13.90 -6.38 -9.80
CA SER A 840 13.35 -5.04 -9.98
C SER A 840 14.44 -3.96 -9.88
N LYS A 841 15.46 -4.12 -9.03
CA LYS A 841 16.60 -3.20 -8.92
C LYS A 841 17.56 -3.28 -10.10
N THR A 842 17.72 -4.44 -10.74
CA THR A 842 18.62 -4.62 -11.90
C THR A 842 17.99 -4.19 -13.23
N LYS A 843 16.68 -3.92 -13.28
CA LYS A 843 16.04 -3.36 -14.49
C LYS A 843 16.04 -1.82 -14.56
N ILE A 844 16.58 -1.14 -13.55
CA ILE A 844 16.64 0.33 -13.46
C ILE A 844 18.06 0.87 -13.69
N SER A 845 19.03 0.00 -13.96
CA SER A 845 20.39 0.42 -14.38
C SER A 845 20.57 0.34 -15.90
#